data_136b11db4a527dbc94c2a0f298b347e5
#
_entry.id   136b11db4a527dbc94c2a0f298b347e5
#
_cell.length_a   1.000
_cell.length_b   1.000
_cell.length_c   1.000
_cell.angle_alpha   90.00
_cell.angle_beta   90.00
_cell.angle_gamma   90.00
#
_symmetry.space_group_name_H-M   'P 1'
#
loop_
_entity.id
_entity.type
_entity.pdbx_description
1 polymer ?
#
loop_
_entity_poly.entity_id
_entity_poly.type
_entity_poly.pdbx_seq_one_letter_code
_entity_poly.pdbx_strand_id
1 'polypeptide(L)'
;YNKYPSQLQKHYINFEVAIKKYETRAIRLIAVLLKNKISPKNKIRYKYEEELGNVPDSYLMRDGEYALNQFIQYIPHQKLEKLYLCEWSDSYFHHENLQRMVVGLLKKANYSIIKKDPEYFWQFYSSYMGKNYSVFDELILHGMRFLPNDYSNRIIEYLTGNFDKKVFDCTSDAENKLDLVKEVLKVHTQYCSDECLERFLLEVEKYNSPNIVKWYKDRINTNKENKDSRVYWSFWGDFQYQILQCIPNERLLSKDKDLLNVLERRFKEESNRYDNVGDGHSGWVQSPISGKKIGKRQWTQIITNNKLSSRKYIHTKEVDGGFVESSLEMFAQAFQGEVMVNPKEMINLVINNKENVLPNYVNALYSGIAYSDSTGLIEQELLEKVFSEFPFDIQNEKSRYFCEIIEKASVYNWSKSIIEKLKEIVLYYEEQEETLDNGQINCEGLINRSLNCVKGYALRAIGDILTKNYTLYEEFKEVIDKLLLEDAPTQMACLYVLYPIYDIDEVWAQEKMLYLYEKDIRMLSFQKSKDMLFSIYKKYNKRVLSLINKCFESSDEMLIKVGGYCICEFYIRHNKFENVISDINSLKKEQIEAILTMAILYLELGEYREKSKSIILQLKDYDCEISLDRMFFDNLVDAKRDYEFLSEIMKSKSSKNIVYSFIQFLEKNAYSIKEYAELIISLCESILNMTLEELSKQWGIENYISKLILSLYDETCNSNVLLDKEIAERCLDLWDVMFEKQFGQVRELSRQLMER
;
A
#
# COMPACT_ATOMS: atom_id res chain seq x y z
N TYR A 1 7.36 -29.96 1.00
CA TYR A 1 7.43 -28.79 1.89
C TYR A 1 8.61 -27.85 1.57
N ASN A 2 9.77 -28.35 1.20
CA ASN A 2 10.88 -27.49 0.76
C ASN A 2 10.63 -26.77 -0.59
N LYS A 3 9.72 -27.28 -1.44
CA LYS A 3 9.36 -26.68 -2.72
C LYS A 3 8.30 -25.56 -2.63
N TYR A 4 7.44 -25.56 -1.60
CA TYR A 4 6.29 -24.65 -1.50
C TYR A 4 6.13 -23.99 -0.13
N PRO A 5 7.09 -23.16 0.30
CA PRO A 5 7.03 -22.52 1.63
C PRO A 5 5.88 -21.51 1.79
N SER A 6 5.37 -20.94 0.67
CA SER A 6 4.21 -20.04 0.68
C SER A 6 2.87 -20.77 0.91
N GLN A 7 2.79 -22.05 0.56
CA GLN A 7 1.60 -22.87 0.86
C GLN A 7 1.48 -23.25 2.32
N LEU A 8 2.60 -23.33 3.07
CA LEU A 8 2.59 -23.53 4.51
C LEU A 8 1.96 -22.34 5.27
N GLN A 9 2.01 -21.14 4.70
CA GLN A 9 1.35 -19.95 5.27
C GLN A 9 -0.14 -19.89 4.92
N LYS A 10 -0.56 -20.43 3.78
CA LYS A 10 -1.95 -20.38 3.28
C LYS A 10 -2.79 -21.57 3.74
N HIS A 11 -2.19 -22.74 3.97
CA HIS A 11 -2.88 -23.86 4.56
C HIS A 11 -2.65 -23.75 6.07
N TYR A 12 -3.70 -23.49 6.80
CA TYR A 12 -3.85 -23.49 8.25
C TYR A 12 -3.25 -24.75 8.89
N ILE A 13 -1.94 -24.94 8.80
CA ILE A 13 -1.25 -25.80 9.74
C ILE A 13 -1.25 -24.98 11.02
N ASN A 14 -2.18 -25.29 11.88
CA ASN A 14 -2.14 -24.76 13.22
C ASN A 14 -0.88 -25.34 13.88
N PHE A 15 0.23 -24.58 13.78
CA PHE A 15 1.53 -24.97 14.29
C PHE A 15 1.45 -25.26 15.80
N GLU A 16 0.55 -24.61 16.50
CA GLU A 16 0.29 -24.85 17.91
C GLU A 16 -0.24 -26.27 18.14
N VAL A 17 -1.20 -26.72 17.34
CA VAL A 17 -1.73 -28.09 17.38
C VAL A 17 -0.66 -29.09 16.93
N ALA A 18 0.11 -28.77 15.91
CA ALA A 18 1.20 -29.63 15.43
C ALA A 18 2.31 -29.78 16.48
N ILE A 19 2.70 -28.71 17.16
CA ILE A 19 3.68 -28.73 18.23
C ILE A 19 3.12 -29.51 19.41
N LYS A 20 1.88 -29.26 19.81
CA LYS A 20 1.24 -30.00 20.91
C LYS A 20 1.19 -31.52 20.68
N LYS A 21 1.03 -31.95 19.41
CA LYS A 21 0.91 -33.39 19.08
C LYS A 21 2.25 -34.06 18.71
N TYR A 22 3.17 -33.33 18.04
CA TYR A 22 4.40 -33.91 17.46
C TYR A 22 5.65 -33.08 17.78
N GLU A 23 5.70 -32.47 18.89
CA GLU A 23 6.61 -31.43 19.38
C GLU A 23 7.99 -31.43 18.73
N THR A 24 8.88 -32.37 19.00
CA THR A 24 10.25 -32.40 18.45
C THR A 24 10.28 -32.48 16.92
N ARG A 25 9.33 -33.19 16.29
CA ARG A 25 9.24 -33.25 14.82
C ARG A 25 8.76 -31.95 14.23
N ALA A 26 7.79 -31.28 14.86
CA ALA A 26 7.29 -29.99 14.45
C ALA A 26 8.36 -28.89 14.59
N ILE A 27 9.08 -28.88 15.73
CA ILE A 27 10.20 -27.94 15.96
C ILE A 27 11.31 -28.14 14.92
N ARG A 28 11.70 -29.39 14.61
CA ARG A 28 12.68 -29.69 13.55
C ARG A 28 12.20 -29.19 12.19
N LEU A 29 10.95 -29.42 11.83
CA LEU A 29 10.39 -28.96 10.58
C LEU A 29 10.43 -27.43 10.45
N ILE A 30 10.01 -26.73 11.51
CA ILE A 30 10.05 -25.25 11.56
C ILE A 30 11.50 -24.78 11.47
N ALA A 31 12.46 -25.38 12.17
CA ALA A 31 13.87 -25.03 12.09
C ALA A 31 14.45 -25.22 10.67
N VAL A 32 14.07 -26.31 9.98
CA VAL A 32 14.48 -26.53 8.56
C VAL A 32 13.89 -25.48 7.65
N LEU A 33 12.62 -25.10 7.84
CA LEU A 33 11.97 -24.04 7.07
C LEU A 33 12.64 -22.67 7.29
N LEU A 34 12.96 -22.34 8.54
CA LEU A 34 13.68 -21.12 8.90
C LEU A 34 15.07 -21.10 8.25
N LYS A 35 15.81 -22.21 8.34
CA LYS A 35 17.15 -22.31 7.73
C LYS A 35 17.14 -22.12 6.23
N ASN A 36 16.10 -22.56 5.53
CA ASN A 36 15.99 -22.43 4.08
C ASN A 36 15.49 -21.05 3.62
N LYS A 37 14.73 -20.35 4.47
CA LYS A 37 14.14 -19.05 4.13
C LYS A 37 14.89 -17.85 4.65
N ILE A 38 15.61 -18.01 5.74
CA ILE A 38 16.32 -16.91 6.39
C ILE A 38 17.81 -17.10 6.16
N SER A 39 18.38 -16.29 5.26
CA SER A 39 19.85 -16.23 5.15
C SER A 39 20.45 -15.83 6.51
N PRO A 40 21.60 -16.40 6.90
CA PRO A 40 22.31 -15.99 8.12
C PRO A 40 22.64 -14.49 8.19
N LYS A 41 22.63 -13.81 7.03
CA LYS A 41 22.83 -12.35 6.92
C LYS A 41 21.52 -11.57 7.11
N ASN A 42 20.37 -12.17 6.84
CA ASN A 42 19.03 -11.56 6.99
C ASN A 42 18.31 -12.18 8.18
N LYS A 43 18.77 -11.87 9.38
CA LYS A 43 18.08 -12.26 10.61
C LYS A 43 16.69 -11.62 10.64
N ILE A 44 15.73 -12.29 11.27
CA ILE A 44 14.36 -11.85 11.45
C ILE A 44 14.34 -10.40 11.95
N ARG A 45 13.69 -9.50 11.20
CA ARG A 45 13.39 -8.15 11.64
C ARG A 45 12.02 -8.17 12.31
N TYR A 46 11.94 -7.63 13.51
CA TYR A 46 10.76 -7.73 14.36
C TYR A 46 9.77 -6.60 14.08
N LYS A 47 8.50 -6.93 13.88
CA LYS A 47 7.34 -6.05 14.07
C LYS A 47 6.11 -6.86 14.53
N TYR A 48 5.54 -6.45 15.60
CA TYR A 48 4.29 -6.73 16.35
C TYR A 48 3.29 -7.82 15.93
N GLU A 49 2.70 -8.57 16.89
CA GLU A 49 1.45 -8.38 17.62
C GLU A 49 1.00 -9.56 18.51
N GLU A 50 0.11 -9.29 19.41
CA GLU A 50 -0.40 -9.84 20.67
C GLU A 50 -0.95 -11.27 20.69
N GLU A 51 -1.27 -11.95 19.62
CA GLU A 51 -2.00 -13.24 19.70
C GLU A 51 -1.24 -14.41 20.30
N LEU A 52 0.08 -14.30 20.48
CA LEU A 52 0.92 -15.32 21.12
C LEU A 52 1.50 -14.89 22.47
N GLY A 53 1.17 -13.69 22.93
CA GLY A 53 1.70 -13.12 24.18
C GLY A 53 1.22 -13.79 25.46
N ASN A 54 -0.01 -14.27 25.49
CA ASN A 54 -0.57 -14.99 26.61
C ASN A 54 -0.32 -16.49 26.45
N VAL A 55 0.68 -17.01 27.17
CA VAL A 55 0.92 -18.45 27.26
C VAL A 55 -0.15 -19.05 28.18
N PRO A 56 -1.09 -19.90 27.68
CA PRO A 56 -2.03 -20.55 28.57
C PRO A 56 -1.28 -21.42 29.58
N ASP A 57 -1.69 -21.39 30.83
CA ASP A 57 -1.09 -22.23 31.91
C ASP A 57 -1.12 -23.74 31.57
N SER A 58 -2.00 -24.18 30.69
CA SER A 58 -2.13 -25.54 30.21
C SER A 58 -1.08 -25.98 29.18
N TYR A 59 -0.24 -25.05 28.66
CA TYR A 59 0.70 -25.35 27.58
C TYR A 59 2.13 -25.45 28.10
N LEU A 60 2.54 -26.66 28.46
CA LEU A 60 3.93 -27.00 28.76
C LEU A 60 4.56 -27.70 27.57
N MET A 61 5.58 -27.07 26.97
CA MET A 61 6.42 -27.66 25.93
C MET A 61 7.41 -28.67 26.60
N ARG A 62 7.41 -29.93 26.18
CA ARG A 62 8.31 -30.96 26.79
C ARG A 62 9.77 -30.70 26.44
N ASP A 63 10.01 -30.28 25.20
CA ASP A 63 11.35 -30.05 24.64
C ASP A 63 11.66 -28.55 24.52
N GLY A 64 11.31 -27.76 25.55
CA GLY A 64 11.52 -26.30 25.55
C GLY A 64 12.98 -25.89 25.35
N GLU A 65 13.91 -26.64 25.97
CA GLU A 65 15.36 -26.41 25.81
C GLU A 65 15.80 -26.65 24.35
N TYR A 66 15.31 -27.73 23.74
CA TYR A 66 15.58 -27.99 22.32
C TYR A 66 15.03 -26.88 21.42
N ALA A 67 13.81 -26.43 21.67
CA ALA A 67 13.20 -25.32 20.91
C ALA A 67 14.00 -24.02 21.05
N LEU A 68 14.40 -23.67 22.28
CA LEU A 68 15.22 -22.49 22.55
C LEU A 68 16.53 -22.52 21.77
N ASN A 69 17.28 -23.64 21.86
CA ASN A 69 18.55 -23.79 21.14
C ASN A 69 18.41 -23.78 19.61
N GLN A 70 17.27 -24.26 19.07
CA GLN A 70 17.01 -24.23 17.63
C GLN A 70 16.65 -22.84 17.11
N PHE A 71 15.91 -22.04 17.88
CA PHE A 71 15.33 -20.80 17.39
C PHE A 71 16.09 -19.54 17.79
N ILE A 72 16.81 -19.54 18.90
CA ILE A 72 17.51 -18.35 19.41
C ILE A 72 18.52 -17.75 18.41
N GLN A 73 19.12 -18.60 17.57
CA GLN A 73 20.06 -18.18 16.54
C GLN A 73 19.47 -17.25 15.48
N TYR A 74 18.15 -17.23 15.32
CA TYR A 74 17.44 -16.39 14.36
C TYR A 74 17.08 -15.03 14.93
N ILE A 75 17.23 -14.82 16.25
CA ILE A 75 16.93 -13.53 16.90
C ILE A 75 18.05 -12.53 16.61
N PRO A 76 17.73 -11.32 16.13
CA PRO A 76 18.72 -10.32 15.81
C PRO A 76 19.34 -9.70 17.07
N HIS A 77 20.67 -9.53 17.06
CA HIS A 77 21.41 -8.74 18.07
C HIS A 77 21.35 -7.24 17.69
N GLN A 78 20.13 -6.69 17.58
CA GLN A 78 19.93 -5.29 17.20
C GLN A 78 19.63 -4.43 18.41
N LYS A 79 20.33 -3.27 18.49
CA LYS A 79 20.01 -2.22 19.44
C LYS A 79 18.84 -1.39 18.91
N LEU A 80 18.01 -0.90 19.84
CA LEU A 80 16.79 -0.13 19.55
C LEU A 80 17.00 1.03 18.55
N GLU A 81 18.16 1.72 18.61
CA GLU A 81 18.49 2.87 17.76
C GLU A 81 18.49 2.59 16.25
N LYS A 82 18.58 1.33 15.84
CA LYS A 82 18.59 0.93 14.42
C LYS A 82 17.24 0.41 13.92
N LEU A 83 16.25 0.22 14.80
CA LEU A 83 14.92 -0.27 14.41
C LEU A 83 14.07 0.81 13.71
N TYR A 84 14.36 2.11 13.93
CA TYR A 84 13.66 3.22 13.31
C TYR A 84 13.96 3.47 11.83
N LEU A 85 14.95 2.79 11.27
CA LEU A 85 15.41 2.98 9.88
C LEU A 85 15.01 1.83 8.94
N CYS A 86 13.99 1.06 9.27
CA CYS A 86 13.49 0.04 8.37
C CYS A 86 12.57 0.66 7.33
N GLU A 87 13.11 0.89 6.15
CA GLU A 87 12.38 1.24 4.94
C GLU A 87 11.21 0.28 4.70
N TRP A 88 10.08 0.84 4.36
CA TRP A 88 8.90 0.14 3.89
C TRP A 88 9.23 -0.51 2.54
N SER A 89 9.37 -1.81 2.48
CA SER A 89 9.49 -2.57 1.24
C SER A 89 8.34 -3.57 1.11
N ASP A 90 7.78 -3.70 -0.09
CA ASP A 90 6.62 -4.54 -0.43
C ASP A 90 6.79 -6.04 -0.12
N SER A 91 7.98 -6.50 0.26
CA SER A 91 8.21 -7.87 0.74
C SER A 91 7.68 -8.15 2.15
N TYR A 92 7.02 -7.19 2.75
CA TYR A 92 6.63 -7.11 4.16
C TYR A 92 5.59 -8.16 4.60
N PHE A 93 4.62 -8.46 3.76
CA PHE A 93 3.46 -9.30 4.14
C PHE A 93 3.74 -10.79 4.36
N HIS A 94 4.83 -11.33 3.82
CA HIS A 94 5.11 -12.76 3.89
C HIS A 94 6.04 -13.20 5.03
N HIS A 95 6.81 -12.25 5.60
CA HIS A 95 7.79 -12.56 6.65
C HIS A 95 7.27 -12.31 8.08
N GLU A 96 6.26 -11.47 8.27
CA GLU A 96 5.73 -11.09 9.58
C GLU A 96 5.20 -12.29 10.39
N ASN A 97 4.42 -13.16 9.76
CA ASN A 97 3.85 -14.33 10.46
C ASN A 97 4.90 -15.31 10.99
N LEU A 98 6.02 -15.47 10.28
CA LEU A 98 7.09 -16.37 10.68
C LEU A 98 7.89 -15.80 11.86
N GLN A 99 8.13 -14.50 11.86
CA GLN A 99 8.84 -13.79 12.93
C GLN A 99 8.06 -13.84 14.24
N ARG A 100 6.78 -13.52 14.20
CA ARG A 100 5.85 -13.61 15.35
C ARG A 100 5.81 -15.03 15.91
N MET A 101 5.71 -16.02 15.02
CA MET A 101 5.71 -17.41 15.42
C MET A 101 6.98 -17.78 16.17
N VAL A 102 8.18 -17.37 15.72
CA VAL A 102 9.45 -17.69 16.37
C VAL A 102 9.55 -17.07 17.77
N VAL A 103 9.19 -15.79 17.91
CA VAL A 103 9.19 -15.11 19.22
C VAL A 103 8.16 -15.75 20.15
N GLY A 104 6.95 -16.06 19.66
CA GLY A 104 5.94 -16.77 20.43
C GLY A 104 6.39 -18.16 20.89
N LEU A 105 7.09 -18.93 20.02
CA LEU A 105 7.67 -20.21 20.38
C LEU A 105 8.78 -20.09 21.42
N LEU A 106 9.61 -19.05 21.34
CA LEU A 106 10.64 -18.77 22.34
C LEU A 106 10.03 -18.39 23.69
N LYS A 107 8.96 -17.58 23.71
CA LYS A 107 8.21 -17.26 24.92
C LYS A 107 7.65 -18.54 25.58
N LYS A 108 7.05 -19.44 24.78
CA LYS A 108 6.55 -20.76 25.29
C LYS A 108 7.68 -21.67 25.76
N ALA A 109 8.80 -21.70 25.04
CA ALA A 109 9.98 -22.46 25.45
C ALA A 109 10.53 -21.96 26.80
N ASN A 110 10.65 -20.65 26.98
CA ASN A 110 11.07 -20.01 28.22
C ASN A 110 10.17 -20.38 29.39
N TYR A 111 8.85 -20.29 29.22
CA TYR A 111 7.88 -20.69 30.23
C TYR A 111 8.05 -22.15 30.62
N SER A 112 8.21 -23.06 29.67
CA SER A 112 8.43 -24.49 29.89
C SER A 112 9.74 -24.79 30.66
N ILE A 113 10.81 -24.09 30.27
CA ILE A 113 12.13 -24.21 30.93
C ILE A 113 12.04 -23.75 32.37
N ILE A 114 11.47 -22.58 32.61
CA ILE A 114 11.33 -21.98 33.95
C ILE A 114 10.54 -22.91 34.89
N LYS A 115 9.52 -23.60 34.41
CA LYS A 115 8.75 -24.57 35.18
C LYS A 115 9.57 -25.80 35.58
N LYS A 116 10.60 -26.18 34.81
CA LYS A 116 11.46 -27.35 35.07
C LYS A 116 12.75 -26.98 35.79
N ASP A 117 13.43 -25.98 35.28
CA ASP A 117 14.76 -25.53 35.74
C ASP A 117 14.89 -23.99 35.54
N PRO A 118 14.46 -23.23 36.56
CA PRO A 118 14.56 -21.76 36.52
C PRO A 118 16.01 -21.27 36.40
N GLU A 119 16.99 -21.99 36.93
CA GLU A 119 18.39 -21.60 36.88
C GLU A 119 18.97 -21.74 35.47
N TYR A 120 18.53 -22.76 34.71
CA TYR A 120 18.91 -22.89 33.30
C TYR A 120 18.48 -21.66 32.49
N PHE A 121 17.25 -21.16 32.68
CA PHE A 121 16.79 -19.92 32.03
C PHE A 121 17.72 -18.76 32.35
N TRP A 122 18.05 -18.55 33.63
CA TRP A 122 18.91 -17.46 34.08
C TRP A 122 20.31 -17.54 33.47
N GLN A 123 20.93 -18.71 33.51
CA GLN A 123 22.27 -18.96 32.96
C GLN A 123 22.29 -18.76 31.44
N PHE A 124 21.29 -19.27 30.73
CA PHE A 124 21.18 -19.15 29.29
C PHE A 124 21.14 -17.69 28.83
N TYR A 125 20.32 -16.87 29.46
CA TYR A 125 20.17 -15.46 29.11
C TYR A 125 21.23 -14.55 29.72
N SER A 126 22.07 -14.99 30.64
CA SER A 126 23.10 -14.18 31.32
C SER A 126 24.03 -13.44 30.33
N SER A 127 24.37 -14.09 29.22
CA SER A 127 25.23 -13.50 28.18
C SER A 127 24.56 -12.40 27.35
N TYR A 128 23.22 -12.28 27.38
CA TYR A 128 22.41 -11.31 26.65
C TYR A 128 21.92 -10.18 27.55
N MET A 129 21.81 -10.43 28.86
CA MET A 129 21.35 -9.46 29.86
C MET A 129 22.20 -8.18 29.83
N GLY A 130 21.52 -7.03 29.81
CA GLY A 130 22.16 -5.71 29.81
C GLY A 130 22.91 -5.34 28.51
N LYS A 131 22.70 -6.03 27.40
CA LYS A 131 23.30 -5.73 26.09
C LYS A 131 22.47 -4.76 25.25
N ASN A 132 21.28 -4.37 25.69
CA ASN A 132 20.32 -3.53 24.95
C ASN A 132 19.89 -4.15 23.59
N TYR A 133 19.76 -5.45 23.53
CA TYR A 133 19.19 -6.15 22.38
C TYR A 133 17.68 -6.24 22.52
N SER A 134 16.92 -5.47 21.75
CA SER A 134 15.49 -5.24 21.97
C SER A 134 14.67 -6.53 22.15
N VAL A 135 14.81 -7.51 21.27
CA VAL A 135 14.04 -8.77 21.32
C VAL A 135 14.52 -9.68 22.46
N PHE A 136 15.81 -9.66 22.76
CA PHE A 136 16.33 -10.41 23.92
C PHE A 136 15.84 -9.82 25.24
N ASP A 137 15.84 -8.48 25.37
CA ASP A 137 15.30 -7.81 26.55
C ASP A 137 13.83 -8.18 26.77
N GLU A 138 13.03 -8.21 25.68
CA GLU A 138 11.64 -8.66 25.73
C GLU A 138 11.50 -10.12 26.19
N LEU A 139 12.27 -11.05 25.60
CA LEU A 139 12.24 -12.45 25.98
C LEU A 139 12.69 -12.68 27.44
N ILE A 140 13.68 -11.90 27.91
CA ILE A 140 14.17 -11.94 29.28
C ILE A 140 13.09 -11.44 30.25
N LEU A 141 12.52 -10.25 30.01
CA LEU A 141 11.48 -9.68 30.84
C LEU A 141 10.22 -10.57 30.86
N HIS A 142 9.80 -11.05 29.67
CA HIS A 142 8.69 -11.99 29.58
C HIS A 142 8.91 -13.25 30.42
N GLY A 143 10.13 -13.83 30.41
CA GLY A 143 10.46 -15.00 31.25
C GLY A 143 10.54 -14.66 32.75
N MET A 144 11.12 -13.51 33.10
CA MET A 144 11.30 -13.10 34.50
C MET A 144 9.99 -13.09 35.29
N ARG A 145 8.85 -12.71 34.67
CA ARG A 145 7.55 -12.72 35.36
C ARG A 145 7.09 -14.12 35.85
N PHE A 146 7.65 -15.20 35.29
CA PHE A 146 7.30 -16.58 35.64
C PHE A 146 8.33 -17.25 36.55
N LEU A 147 9.44 -16.60 36.86
CA LEU A 147 10.45 -17.15 37.77
C LEU A 147 9.88 -17.29 39.18
N PRO A 148 10.33 -18.31 39.95
CA PRO A 148 9.94 -18.48 41.36
C PRO A 148 10.32 -17.30 42.22
N ASN A 149 9.62 -17.11 43.35
CA ASN A 149 9.82 -16.01 44.28
C ASN A 149 11.26 -15.90 44.82
N ASP A 150 11.98 -17.01 44.91
CA ASP A 150 13.39 -17.04 45.34
C ASP A 150 14.33 -16.24 44.43
N TYR A 151 13.90 -15.97 43.20
CA TYR A 151 14.63 -15.15 42.23
C TYR A 151 14.32 -13.63 42.36
N SER A 152 13.38 -13.24 43.22
CA SER A 152 12.91 -11.86 43.31
C SER A 152 14.03 -10.87 43.57
N ASN A 153 14.97 -11.15 44.47
CA ASN A 153 16.12 -10.27 44.70
C ASN A 153 17.00 -10.13 43.44
N ARG A 154 17.32 -11.24 42.77
CA ARG A 154 18.15 -11.21 41.54
C ARG A 154 17.46 -10.40 40.39
N ILE A 155 16.13 -10.50 40.30
CA ILE A 155 15.34 -9.78 39.27
C ILE A 155 15.33 -8.28 39.57
N ILE A 156 15.02 -7.88 40.81
CA ILE A 156 15.01 -6.49 41.20
C ILE A 156 16.42 -5.84 41.10
N GLU A 157 17.47 -6.60 41.49
CA GLU A 157 18.86 -6.13 41.28
C GLU A 157 19.22 -6.00 39.80
N TYR A 158 18.75 -6.90 38.94
CA TYR A 158 18.93 -6.78 37.49
C TYR A 158 18.25 -5.50 36.96
N LEU A 159 17.01 -5.22 37.35
CA LEU A 159 16.30 -4.01 36.95
C LEU A 159 17.02 -2.76 37.47
N THR A 160 17.45 -2.76 38.75
CA THR A 160 18.21 -1.66 39.37
C THR A 160 19.52 -1.36 38.62
N GLY A 161 20.25 -2.37 38.18
CA GLY A 161 21.51 -2.21 37.44
C GLY A 161 21.37 -1.85 35.97
N ASN A 162 20.14 -1.72 35.45
CA ASN A 162 19.91 -1.48 34.01
C ASN A 162 19.07 -0.23 33.70
N PHE A 163 18.95 0.73 34.63
CA PHE A 163 18.28 2.02 34.37
C PHE A 163 18.93 2.84 33.24
N ASP A 164 20.26 2.75 33.09
CA ASP A 164 21.03 3.40 32.04
C ASP A 164 20.94 2.69 30.66
N LYS A 165 20.31 1.52 30.59
CA LYS A 165 20.39 0.61 29.44
C LYS A 165 19.07 0.45 28.68
N LYS A 166 18.21 1.46 28.67
CA LYS A 166 16.96 1.48 27.86
C LYS A 166 15.95 0.35 28.12
N VAL A 167 16.10 -0.41 29.23
CA VAL A 167 15.15 -1.46 29.61
C VAL A 167 13.79 -0.82 29.94
N PHE A 168 13.81 0.42 30.41
CA PHE A 168 12.61 1.19 30.77
C PHE A 168 12.18 2.19 29.70
N ASP A 169 12.87 2.27 28.54
CA ASP A 169 12.50 3.20 27.51
C ASP A 169 11.20 2.75 26.83
N CYS A 170 10.18 3.62 26.93
CA CYS A 170 8.95 3.55 26.16
C CYS A 170 9.25 4.06 24.75
N THR A 171 9.73 3.24 23.86
CA THR A 171 9.86 3.61 22.46
C THR A 171 9.05 2.66 21.61
N SER A 172 8.19 3.26 20.83
CA SER A 172 7.30 2.69 19.83
C SER A 172 7.88 1.47 19.11
N ASP A 173 7.10 0.49 18.86
CA ASP A 173 7.23 -0.66 17.96
C ASP A 173 7.60 -2.02 18.55
N ALA A 174 7.82 -2.16 19.83
CA ALA A 174 7.88 -3.45 20.51
C ALA A 174 6.86 -3.48 21.64
N GLU A 175 6.35 -4.67 21.97
CA GLU A 175 5.56 -4.84 23.18
C GLU A 175 6.19 -3.96 24.25
N ASN A 176 5.43 -3.01 24.78
CA ASN A 176 5.98 -1.94 25.58
C ASN A 176 6.83 -2.57 26.69
N LYS A 177 8.15 -2.46 26.61
CA LYS A 177 9.05 -3.08 27.58
C LYS A 177 8.71 -2.66 29.00
N LEU A 178 8.20 -1.43 29.15
CA LEU A 178 7.73 -0.91 30.42
C LEU A 178 6.55 -1.71 30.96
N ASP A 179 5.64 -2.23 30.11
CA ASP A 179 4.52 -3.05 30.56
C ASP A 179 5.00 -4.41 31.03
N LEU A 180 5.97 -5.00 30.35
CA LEU A 180 6.62 -6.22 30.84
C LEU A 180 7.34 -5.99 32.17
N VAL A 181 8.04 -4.88 32.33
CA VAL A 181 8.64 -4.47 33.61
C VAL A 181 7.58 -4.32 34.69
N LYS A 182 6.46 -3.64 34.39
CA LYS A 182 5.34 -3.52 35.34
C LYS A 182 4.81 -4.87 35.80
N GLU A 183 4.63 -5.83 34.85
CA GLU A 183 4.21 -7.19 35.20
C GLU A 183 5.24 -7.91 36.09
N VAL A 184 6.52 -7.79 35.79
CA VAL A 184 7.60 -8.34 36.61
C VAL A 184 7.60 -7.73 38.02
N LEU A 185 7.45 -6.41 38.13
CA LEU A 185 7.39 -5.71 39.40
C LEU A 185 6.18 -6.13 40.25
N LYS A 186 5.00 -6.25 39.67
CA LYS A 186 3.78 -6.72 40.38
C LYS A 186 3.98 -8.07 41.04
N VAL A 187 4.76 -8.98 40.40
CA VAL A 187 5.04 -10.31 40.94
C VAL A 187 6.14 -10.25 41.97
N HIS A 188 7.29 -9.63 41.69
CA HIS A 188 8.52 -9.85 42.45
C HIS A 188 8.78 -8.84 43.55
N THR A 189 8.16 -7.66 43.52
CA THR A 189 8.32 -6.67 44.61
C THR A 189 7.68 -7.11 45.93
N GLN A 190 6.77 -8.06 45.88
CA GLN A 190 6.18 -8.66 47.09
C GLN A 190 7.17 -9.53 47.88
N TYR A 191 8.16 -10.13 47.20
CA TYR A 191 9.01 -11.21 47.76
C TYR A 191 10.49 -10.83 47.84
N CYS A 192 10.91 -9.71 47.26
CA CYS A 192 12.29 -9.23 47.41
C CYS A 192 12.54 -8.65 48.79
N SER A 193 13.81 -8.57 49.20
CA SER A 193 14.20 -7.97 50.50
C SER A 193 13.94 -6.44 50.49
N ASP A 194 13.72 -5.89 51.71
CA ASP A 194 13.47 -4.45 51.84
C ASP A 194 14.65 -3.62 51.31
N GLU A 195 15.89 -4.06 51.61
CA GLU A 195 17.11 -3.38 51.15
C GLU A 195 17.21 -3.38 49.58
N CYS A 196 16.78 -4.45 48.95
CA CYS A 196 16.77 -4.57 47.50
C CYS A 196 15.71 -3.61 46.88
N LEU A 197 14.53 -3.60 47.47
CA LEU A 197 13.45 -2.70 47.07
C LEU A 197 13.80 -1.23 47.25
N GLU A 198 14.38 -0.84 48.41
CA GLU A 198 14.82 0.52 48.68
C GLU A 198 15.83 1.04 47.64
N ARG A 199 16.81 0.19 47.27
CA ARG A 199 17.80 0.57 46.21
C ARG A 199 17.11 0.78 44.87
N PHE A 200 16.15 -0.04 44.53
CA PHE A 200 15.38 0.10 43.32
C PHE A 200 14.57 1.40 43.31
N LEU A 201 13.86 1.69 44.39
CA LEU A 201 13.04 2.90 44.54
C LEU A 201 13.89 4.19 44.48
N LEU A 202 15.10 4.16 45.00
CA LEU A 202 16.03 5.30 44.86
C LEU A 202 16.43 5.59 43.41
N GLU A 203 16.60 4.56 42.61
CA GLU A 203 16.89 4.72 41.18
C GLU A 203 15.65 5.13 40.38
N VAL A 204 14.44 4.64 40.75
CA VAL A 204 13.17 5.11 40.19
C VAL A 204 12.97 6.60 40.40
N GLU A 205 13.24 7.11 41.64
CA GLU A 205 13.10 8.52 41.97
C GLU A 205 14.00 9.42 41.09
N LYS A 206 15.21 8.97 40.78
CA LYS A 206 16.21 9.71 39.99
C LYS A 206 16.00 9.61 38.48
N TYR A 207 15.28 8.57 38.00
CA TYR A 207 15.24 8.25 36.59
C TYR A 207 14.47 9.28 35.77
N ASN A 208 15.10 9.69 34.63
CA ASN A 208 14.48 10.45 33.57
C ASN A 208 14.89 9.83 32.24
N SER A 209 13.95 9.42 31.40
CA SER A 209 14.27 8.83 30.10
C SER A 209 15.07 9.82 29.24
N PRO A 210 16.29 9.45 28.78
CA PRO A 210 17.11 10.33 27.93
C PRO A 210 16.42 10.74 26.63
N ASN A 211 15.62 9.85 26.06
CA ASN A 211 14.90 10.11 24.81
C ASN A 211 13.79 11.13 24.99
N ILE A 212 13.04 11.06 26.09
CA ILE A 212 12.00 12.04 26.44
C ILE A 212 12.66 13.39 26.68
N VAL A 213 13.76 13.45 27.44
CA VAL A 213 14.51 14.68 27.68
C VAL A 213 15.03 15.30 26.39
N LYS A 214 15.57 14.47 25.47
CA LYS A 214 16.04 14.93 24.17
C LYS A 214 14.90 15.48 23.32
N TRP A 215 13.80 14.76 23.21
CA TRP A 215 12.61 15.16 22.45
C TRP A 215 12.04 16.51 22.94
N TYR A 216 11.95 16.70 24.25
CA TYR A 216 11.53 17.98 24.82
C TYR A 216 12.53 19.11 24.53
N LYS A 217 13.85 18.86 24.62
CA LYS A 217 14.87 19.84 24.26
C LYS A 217 14.76 20.27 22.79
N ASP A 218 14.60 19.31 21.90
CA ASP A 218 14.46 19.58 20.46
C ASP A 218 13.18 20.39 20.19
N ARG A 219 12.07 20.03 20.84
CA ARG A 219 10.80 20.77 20.74
C ARG A 219 10.88 22.19 21.34
N ILE A 220 11.60 22.37 22.45
CA ILE A 220 11.86 23.71 23.02
C ILE A 220 12.67 24.56 22.04
N ASN A 221 13.68 23.98 21.39
CA ASN A 221 14.52 24.70 20.45
C ASN A 221 13.73 25.12 19.21
N THR A 222 12.95 24.24 18.63
CA THR A 222 12.06 24.52 17.50
C THR A 222 11.00 25.57 17.84
N ASN A 223 10.50 25.59 19.09
CA ASN A 223 9.49 26.55 19.54
C ASN A 223 10.06 27.90 19.97
N LYS A 224 11.37 28.02 20.24
CA LYS A 224 12.02 29.34 20.49
C LYS A 224 12.00 30.23 19.24
N GLU A 225 11.94 29.63 18.04
CA GLU A 225 11.79 30.36 16.78
C GLU A 225 10.36 30.85 16.58
N ASN A 226 9.35 30.18 17.18
CA ASN A 226 7.94 30.57 17.18
C ASN A 226 7.54 31.16 18.55
N LYS A 227 7.44 32.50 18.67
CA LYS A 227 7.24 33.26 19.92
C LYS A 227 5.99 32.95 20.76
N ASP A 228 5.07 32.08 20.29
CA ASP A 228 3.74 31.92 20.93
C ASP A 228 3.53 30.61 21.71
N SER A 229 4.55 29.77 21.91
CA SER A 229 4.35 28.50 22.59
C SER A 229 4.92 28.45 24.01
N ARG A 230 4.04 28.29 24.98
CA ARG A 230 4.43 27.90 26.34
C ARG A 230 4.74 26.42 26.36
N VAL A 231 5.99 26.04 26.68
CA VAL A 231 6.39 24.66 26.90
C VAL A 231 6.26 24.32 28.35
N TYR A 232 5.36 23.39 28.71
CA TYR A 232 5.23 22.88 30.05
C TYR A 232 6.15 21.67 30.24
N TRP A 233 6.96 21.68 31.27
CA TRP A 233 7.72 20.55 31.76
C TRP A 233 6.76 19.61 32.51
N SER A 234 6.06 18.73 31.84
CA SER A 234 5.03 17.89 32.45
C SER A 234 5.44 16.42 32.63
N PHE A 235 6.61 16.04 32.18
CA PHE A 235 7.01 14.65 32.08
C PHE A 235 7.67 14.06 33.34
N TRP A 236 8.20 14.90 34.25
CA TRP A 236 8.73 14.35 35.49
C TRP A 236 7.59 13.86 36.39
N GLY A 237 7.74 12.61 36.83
CA GLY A 237 6.78 11.95 37.71
C GLY A 237 5.88 10.94 36.99
N ASP A 238 5.72 10.97 35.66
CA ASP A 238 4.90 10.02 34.94
C ASP A 238 5.48 8.60 35.01
N PHE A 239 6.76 8.42 34.72
CA PHE A 239 7.44 7.15 34.88
C PHE A 239 7.38 6.65 36.33
N GLN A 240 7.65 7.54 37.29
CA GLN A 240 7.57 7.23 38.71
C GLN A 240 6.16 6.75 39.08
N TYR A 241 5.13 7.44 38.60
CA TYR A 241 3.74 7.08 38.83
C TYR A 241 3.44 5.66 38.32
N GLN A 242 3.82 5.36 37.09
CA GLN A 242 3.57 4.06 36.48
C GLN A 242 4.29 2.91 37.23
N ILE A 243 5.51 3.15 37.71
CA ILE A 243 6.28 2.13 38.45
C ILE A 243 5.74 1.95 39.89
N LEU A 244 5.48 3.06 40.60
CA LEU A 244 5.02 2.99 41.99
C LEU A 244 3.67 2.28 42.13
N GLN A 245 2.77 2.42 41.16
CA GLN A 245 1.48 1.72 41.10
C GLN A 245 1.62 0.19 41.05
N CYS A 246 2.75 -0.32 40.54
CA CYS A 246 2.99 -1.76 40.41
C CYS A 246 3.50 -2.42 41.68
N ILE A 247 3.87 -1.61 42.69
CA ILE A 247 4.42 -2.08 43.96
C ILE A 247 3.31 -2.12 45.01
N PRO A 248 3.14 -3.22 45.74
CA PRO A 248 2.13 -3.29 46.80
C PRO A 248 2.28 -2.15 47.80
N ASN A 249 1.17 -1.53 48.21
CA ASN A 249 1.18 -0.36 49.05
C ASN A 249 1.84 -0.63 50.42
N GLU A 250 1.77 -1.85 50.92
CA GLU A 250 2.39 -2.28 52.18
C GLU A 250 3.92 -2.28 52.09
N ARG A 251 4.47 -2.42 50.88
CA ARG A 251 5.92 -2.48 50.64
C ARG A 251 6.54 -1.07 50.37
N LEU A 252 5.73 -0.08 50.09
CA LEU A 252 6.19 1.28 49.85
C LEU A 252 6.54 1.97 51.18
N LEU A 253 7.65 2.72 51.21
CA LEU A 253 8.00 3.59 52.35
C LEU A 253 7.02 4.77 52.43
N SER A 254 6.96 5.42 53.62
CA SER A 254 6.06 6.58 53.84
C SER A 254 6.27 7.66 52.76
N LYS A 255 7.54 7.99 52.43
CA LYS A 255 7.87 8.99 51.41
C LYS A 255 7.37 8.62 50.01
N ASP A 256 7.43 7.34 49.67
CA ASP A 256 7.02 6.86 48.32
C ASP A 256 5.49 6.81 48.21
N LYS A 257 4.79 6.51 49.30
CA LYS A 257 3.32 6.63 49.41
C LYS A 257 2.86 8.06 49.23
N ASP A 258 3.52 8.98 49.90
CA ASP A 258 3.22 10.42 49.80
C ASP A 258 3.47 10.92 48.38
N LEU A 259 4.57 10.50 47.76
CA LEU A 259 4.87 10.78 46.36
C LEU A 259 3.80 10.19 45.42
N LEU A 260 3.43 8.90 45.58
CA LEU A 260 2.38 8.27 44.80
C LEU A 260 1.05 9.00 44.91
N ASN A 261 0.64 9.43 46.12
CA ASN A 261 -0.57 10.22 46.34
C ASN A 261 -0.56 11.57 45.61
N VAL A 262 0.61 12.21 45.52
CA VAL A 262 0.78 13.48 44.76
C VAL A 262 0.70 13.22 43.26
N LEU A 263 1.39 12.18 42.77
CA LEU A 263 1.44 11.83 41.39
C LEU A 263 0.07 11.30 40.88
N GLU A 264 -0.67 10.56 41.70
CA GLU A 264 -2.03 10.11 41.39
C GLU A 264 -2.96 11.28 41.12
N ARG A 265 -2.91 12.34 41.94
CA ARG A 265 -3.71 13.56 41.69
C ARG A 265 -3.35 14.26 40.39
N ARG A 266 -2.10 14.13 39.94
CA ARG A 266 -1.61 14.78 38.72
C ARG A 266 -1.90 13.95 37.46
N PHE A 267 -1.75 12.63 37.52
CA PHE A 267 -1.73 11.74 36.35
C PHE A 267 -2.95 10.84 36.24
N LYS A 268 -3.86 10.80 37.21
CA LYS A 268 -5.04 9.88 37.19
C LYS A 268 -5.92 10.01 35.97
N GLU A 269 -6.00 11.21 35.36
CA GLU A 269 -6.73 11.43 34.09
C GLU A 269 -5.81 11.30 32.86
N GLU A 270 -4.50 11.25 33.05
CA GLU A 270 -3.49 11.20 31.98
C GLU A 270 -2.92 9.80 31.76
N SER A 271 -3.15 8.85 32.66
CA SER A 271 -2.58 7.50 32.62
C SER A 271 -2.97 6.71 31.36
N ASN A 272 -4.04 7.10 30.69
CA ASN A 272 -4.47 6.52 29.41
C ASN A 272 -3.75 7.10 28.17
N ARG A 273 -2.86 8.11 28.35
CA ARG A 273 -2.17 8.76 27.23
C ARG A 273 -0.95 7.99 26.72
N TYR A 274 -0.33 7.17 27.54
CA TYR A 274 0.92 6.47 27.22
C TYR A 274 0.72 5.02 26.75
N ASP A 275 -0.44 4.42 27.01
CA ASP A 275 -0.79 3.10 26.49
C ASP A 275 -0.88 3.08 24.95
N ASN A 276 -0.84 4.27 24.30
CA ASN A 276 -1.00 4.45 22.86
C ASN A 276 0.19 5.11 22.14
N VAL A 277 1.35 5.29 22.78
CA VAL A 277 2.52 5.91 22.09
C VAL A 277 3.28 4.90 21.20
N GLY A 278 2.92 3.62 21.23
CA GLY A 278 3.53 2.57 20.42
C GLY A 278 2.75 2.15 19.17
N ASP A 279 1.45 2.31 19.19
CA ASP A 279 0.64 2.09 18.00
C ASP A 279 0.39 3.45 17.34
N GLY A 280 1.03 3.66 16.21
CA GLY A 280 0.52 4.58 15.21
C GLY A 280 -0.86 4.07 14.80
N HIS A 281 -1.89 4.30 15.62
CA HIS A 281 -3.24 4.15 15.17
C HIS A 281 -3.39 5.09 13.99
N SER A 282 -3.37 4.56 12.79
CA SER A 282 -3.88 5.23 11.60
C SER A 282 -5.40 5.33 11.79
N GLY A 283 -5.81 6.05 12.80
CA GLY A 283 -7.18 6.43 13.06
C GLY A 283 -7.46 7.76 12.37
N TRP A 284 -8.64 7.90 11.81
CA TRP A 284 -9.08 9.17 11.27
C TRP A 284 -9.25 10.18 12.42
N VAL A 285 -8.85 11.42 12.15
CA VAL A 285 -9.07 12.55 13.04
C VAL A 285 -10.19 13.39 12.47
N GLN A 286 -11.21 13.73 13.27
CA GLN A 286 -12.33 14.53 12.80
C GLN A 286 -12.67 15.69 13.76
N SER A 287 -13.31 16.71 13.20
CA SER A 287 -13.90 17.78 13.97
C SER A 287 -15.12 17.30 14.79
N PRO A 288 -15.39 17.86 15.97
CA PRO A 288 -16.62 17.57 16.72
C PRO A 288 -17.92 17.92 15.99
N ILE A 289 -17.83 18.68 14.90
CA ILE A 289 -18.95 19.05 14.02
C ILE A 289 -19.02 18.23 12.73
N SER A 290 -18.05 17.34 12.44
CA SER A 290 -18.07 16.49 11.27
C SER A 290 -19.33 15.64 11.21
N GLY A 291 -19.98 15.58 10.03
CA GLY A 291 -21.21 14.82 9.80
C GLY A 291 -22.45 15.39 10.48
N LYS A 292 -22.37 16.54 11.17
CA LYS A 292 -23.52 17.21 11.79
C LYS A 292 -24.14 18.21 10.81
N LYS A 293 -25.47 18.34 10.83
CA LYS A 293 -26.17 19.42 10.13
C LYS A 293 -25.93 20.74 10.84
N ILE A 294 -25.07 21.57 10.25
CA ILE A 294 -24.76 22.91 10.75
C ILE A 294 -25.53 23.92 9.93
N GLY A 295 -26.33 24.74 10.59
CA GLY A 295 -27.10 25.79 9.92
C GLY A 295 -26.25 27.01 9.59
N LYS A 296 -26.69 27.83 8.63
CA LYS A 296 -26.01 29.04 8.12
C LYS A 296 -25.56 30.00 9.25
N ARG A 297 -26.41 30.24 10.25
CA ARG A 297 -26.07 31.09 11.40
C ARG A 297 -24.93 30.51 12.24
N GLN A 298 -24.91 29.20 12.41
CA GLN A 298 -23.87 28.50 13.15
C GLN A 298 -22.54 28.54 12.38
N TRP A 299 -22.59 28.29 11.05
CA TRP A 299 -21.40 28.44 10.21
C TRP A 299 -20.82 29.87 10.27
N THR A 300 -21.68 30.90 10.19
CA THR A 300 -21.21 32.29 10.37
C THR A 300 -20.47 32.47 11.70
N GLN A 301 -20.99 31.93 12.80
CA GLN A 301 -20.35 32.01 14.10
C GLN A 301 -19.00 31.26 14.14
N ILE A 302 -18.92 30.11 13.45
CA ILE A 302 -17.71 29.29 13.42
C ILE A 302 -16.60 29.97 12.59
N ILE A 303 -16.90 30.41 11.37
CA ILE A 303 -15.89 30.97 10.45
C ILE A 303 -15.36 32.35 10.90
N THR A 304 -16.08 33.04 11.79
CA THR A 304 -15.68 34.32 12.37
C THR A 304 -15.18 34.23 13.81
N ASN A 305 -15.06 33.01 14.38
CA ASN A 305 -14.65 32.80 15.75
C ASN A 305 -13.13 32.78 15.90
N ASN A 306 -12.55 33.89 16.32
CA ASN A 306 -11.13 34.06 16.58
C ASN A 306 -10.62 33.41 17.90
N LYS A 307 -11.50 32.78 18.68
CA LYS A 307 -11.14 32.13 19.96
C LYS A 307 -10.73 30.65 19.76
N LEU A 308 -10.96 30.07 18.58
CA LEU A 308 -10.48 28.74 18.28
C LEU A 308 -8.96 28.77 18.13
N SER A 309 -8.28 27.95 18.91
CA SER A 309 -6.83 27.83 18.85
C SER A 309 -6.39 26.85 17.76
N SER A 310 -5.19 27.09 17.22
CA SER A 310 -4.52 26.15 16.31
C SER A 310 -4.18 24.84 17.05
N ARG A 311 -3.81 23.80 16.30
CA ARG A 311 -3.49 22.42 16.73
C ARG A 311 -2.59 22.28 17.96
N LYS A 312 -1.89 23.33 18.38
CA LYS A 312 -1.03 23.35 19.58
C LYS A 312 -1.75 23.23 20.93
N TYR A 313 -3.08 23.36 20.96
CA TYR A 313 -3.89 23.34 22.19
C TYR A 313 -5.10 22.41 22.04
N ILE A 314 -4.81 21.15 21.77
CA ILE A 314 -5.79 20.16 21.39
C ILE A 314 -6.54 19.66 22.61
N HIS A 315 -7.87 19.76 22.59
CA HIS A 315 -8.74 18.85 23.32
C HIS A 315 -9.09 17.70 22.37
N THR A 316 -8.36 16.59 22.47
CA THR A 316 -8.71 15.35 21.80
C THR A 316 -9.62 14.53 22.68
N LYS A 317 -10.67 13.97 22.10
CA LYS A 317 -11.50 12.93 22.72
C LYS A 317 -11.37 11.70 21.86
N GLU A 318 -10.94 10.61 22.47
CA GLU A 318 -10.90 9.31 21.81
C GLU A 318 -12.33 8.81 21.56
N VAL A 319 -12.56 8.27 20.36
CA VAL A 319 -13.81 7.66 19.95
C VAL A 319 -13.47 6.36 19.21
N ASP A 320 -14.44 5.47 19.09
CA ASP A 320 -14.26 4.17 18.46
C ASP A 320 -13.66 4.32 17.05
N GLY A 321 -12.43 3.85 16.84
CA GLY A 321 -11.68 3.91 15.57
C GLY A 321 -11.02 5.24 15.22
N GLY A 322 -10.93 6.24 16.15
CA GLY A 322 -10.27 7.51 15.86
C GLY A 322 -10.36 8.56 16.97
N PHE A 323 -10.08 9.81 16.60
CA PHE A 323 -10.03 10.95 17.52
C PHE A 323 -10.92 12.08 17.04
N VAL A 324 -11.56 12.76 18.01
CA VAL A 324 -12.26 14.04 17.78
C VAL A 324 -11.39 15.17 18.28
N GLU A 325 -11.01 16.08 17.40
CA GLU A 325 -10.11 17.19 17.66
C GLU A 325 -10.83 18.52 17.47
N SER A 326 -10.80 19.39 18.50
CA SER A 326 -11.41 20.71 18.46
C SER A 326 -10.37 21.80 18.11
N SER A 327 -9.67 21.65 16.99
CA SER A 327 -8.72 22.66 16.47
C SER A 327 -9.34 23.49 15.36
N LEU A 328 -8.73 24.66 15.08
CA LEU A 328 -9.14 25.53 13.98
C LEU A 328 -9.03 24.80 12.64
N GLU A 329 -7.97 24.00 12.46
CA GLU A 329 -7.72 23.20 11.26
C GLU A 329 -8.83 22.16 11.02
N MET A 330 -9.25 21.46 12.09
CA MET A 330 -10.31 20.45 11.97
C MET A 330 -11.69 21.08 11.73
N PHE A 331 -11.95 22.27 12.26
CA PHE A 331 -13.18 23.02 11.93
C PHE A 331 -13.14 23.54 10.48
N ALA A 332 -11.97 23.99 9.99
CA ALA A 332 -11.80 24.40 8.60
C ALA A 332 -11.97 23.21 7.65
N GLN A 333 -11.46 22.03 8.00
CA GLN A 333 -11.67 20.79 7.23
C GLN A 333 -13.16 20.39 7.17
N ALA A 334 -13.88 20.49 8.29
CA ALA A 334 -15.33 20.26 8.29
C ALA A 334 -16.08 21.28 7.41
N PHE A 335 -15.63 22.55 7.41
CA PHE A 335 -16.15 23.59 6.54
C PHE A 335 -15.85 23.30 5.06
N GLN A 336 -14.64 22.84 4.74
CA GLN A 336 -14.29 22.39 3.39
C GLN A 336 -15.27 21.30 2.88
N GLY A 337 -15.58 20.31 3.74
CA GLY A 337 -16.57 19.28 3.39
C GLY A 337 -17.96 19.85 3.08
N GLU A 338 -18.39 20.87 3.82
CA GLU A 338 -19.67 21.56 3.53
C GLU A 338 -19.61 22.36 2.22
N VAL A 339 -18.48 23.02 1.95
CA VAL A 339 -18.25 23.74 0.66
C VAL A 339 -18.32 22.77 -0.52
N MET A 340 -17.74 21.56 -0.39
CA MET A 340 -17.80 20.54 -1.45
C MET A 340 -19.23 20.16 -1.80
N VAL A 341 -20.12 20.08 -0.81
CA VAL A 341 -21.54 19.69 -1.00
C VAL A 341 -22.39 20.88 -1.46
N ASN A 342 -22.20 22.05 -0.83
CA ASN A 342 -23.04 23.25 -1.01
C ASN A 342 -22.21 24.49 -1.40
N PRO A 343 -21.43 24.48 -2.50
CA PRO A 343 -20.44 25.52 -2.80
C PRO A 343 -21.07 26.91 -2.93
N LYS A 344 -22.18 27.08 -3.66
CA LYS A 344 -22.82 28.38 -3.87
C LYS A 344 -23.27 29.04 -2.56
N GLU A 345 -23.83 28.24 -1.66
CA GLU A 345 -24.32 28.77 -0.38
C GLU A 345 -23.13 29.20 0.49
N MET A 346 -22.07 28.38 0.57
CA MET A 346 -20.90 28.67 1.38
C MET A 346 -20.06 29.83 0.81
N ILE A 347 -19.95 29.96 -0.51
CA ILE A 347 -19.33 31.12 -1.15
C ILE A 347 -20.05 32.41 -0.70
N ASN A 348 -21.37 32.45 -0.83
CA ASN A 348 -22.15 33.64 -0.41
C ASN A 348 -22.03 33.92 1.08
N LEU A 349 -21.96 32.89 1.91
CA LEU A 349 -21.76 33.05 3.36
C LEU A 349 -20.40 33.67 3.67
N VAL A 350 -19.33 33.23 3.01
CA VAL A 350 -17.98 33.75 3.21
C VAL A 350 -17.86 35.19 2.69
N ILE A 351 -18.37 35.48 1.49
CA ILE A 351 -18.34 36.83 0.90
C ILE A 351 -19.12 37.82 1.80
N ASN A 352 -20.27 37.43 2.33
CA ASN A 352 -21.06 38.30 3.22
C ASN A 352 -20.40 38.58 4.58
N ASN A 353 -19.38 37.82 4.96
CA ASN A 353 -18.64 37.95 6.21
C ASN A 353 -17.15 38.27 5.98
N LYS A 354 -16.77 38.73 4.80
CA LYS A 354 -15.37 38.88 4.36
C LYS A 354 -14.44 39.60 5.31
N GLU A 355 -14.97 40.59 6.03
CA GLU A 355 -14.20 41.40 7.01
C GLU A 355 -13.74 40.60 8.24
N ASN A 356 -14.42 39.51 8.58
CA ASN A 356 -14.24 38.78 9.83
C ASN A 356 -13.89 37.30 9.65
N VAL A 357 -13.86 36.78 8.40
CA VAL A 357 -13.55 35.37 8.13
C VAL A 357 -12.07 35.10 8.37
N LEU A 358 -11.75 34.04 9.11
CA LEU A 358 -10.37 33.65 9.34
C LEU A 358 -9.72 33.05 8.09
N PRO A 359 -8.41 33.25 7.88
CA PRO A 359 -7.68 32.77 6.69
C PRO A 359 -7.83 31.27 6.43
N ASN A 360 -7.87 30.44 7.48
CA ASN A 360 -8.05 28.99 7.36
C ASN A 360 -9.35 28.62 6.66
N TYR A 361 -10.45 29.36 6.87
CA TYR A 361 -11.72 29.10 6.18
C TYR A 361 -11.73 29.63 4.75
N VAL A 362 -10.94 30.67 4.44
CA VAL A 362 -10.72 31.09 3.05
C VAL A 362 -9.95 30.01 2.29
N ASN A 363 -8.91 29.41 2.88
CA ASN A 363 -8.21 28.28 2.28
C ASN A 363 -9.16 27.08 2.09
N ALA A 364 -9.98 26.78 3.10
CA ALA A 364 -10.99 25.72 3.04
C ALA A 364 -12.07 26.00 1.99
N LEU A 365 -12.41 27.27 1.74
CA LEU A 365 -13.31 27.66 0.66
C LEU A 365 -12.71 27.33 -0.71
N TYR A 366 -11.46 27.77 -0.98
CA TYR A 366 -10.77 27.48 -2.24
C TYR A 366 -10.66 25.97 -2.48
N SER A 367 -10.15 25.22 -1.52
CA SER A 367 -10.02 23.78 -1.64
C SER A 367 -11.37 23.06 -1.76
N GLY A 368 -12.38 23.50 -1.01
CA GLY A 368 -13.71 22.95 -1.09
C GLY A 368 -14.39 23.18 -2.45
N ILE A 369 -14.23 24.35 -3.04
CA ILE A 369 -14.67 24.64 -4.42
C ILE A 369 -13.90 23.76 -5.40
N ALA A 370 -12.56 23.70 -5.29
CA ALA A 370 -11.72 22.89 -6.18
C ALA A 370 -12.13 21.40 -6.18
N TYR A 371 -12.45 20.85 -5.03
CA TYR A 371 -12.81 19.42 -4.89
C TYR A 371 -14.29 19.12 -5.10
N SER A 372 -15.16 20.13 -5.18
CA SER A 372 -16.58 19.91 -5.45
C SER A 372 -16.81 19.35 -6.86
N ASP A 373 -17.72 18.38 -6.99
CA ASP A 373 -18.17 17.85 -8.28
C ASP A 373 -19.06 18.86 -9.05
N SER A 374 -19.63 19.84 -8.34
CA SER A 374 -20.51 20.85 -8.90
C SER A 374 -19.81 22.16 -9.25
N THR A 375 -18.48 22.24 -9.23
CA THR A 375 -17.69 23.44 -9.51
C THR A 375 -18.00 24.06 -10.88
N GLY A 376 -18.10 23.23 -11.92
CA GLY A 376 -18.50 23.67 -13.26
C GLY A 376 -19.94 24.16 -13.40
N LEU A 377 -20.75 24.03 -12.34
CA LEU A 377 -22.14 24.52 -12.28
C LEU A 377 -22.30 25.81 -11.44
N ILE A 378 -21.21 26.33 -10.88
CA ILE A 378 -21.21 27.60 -10.14
C ILE A 378 -21.13 28.72 -11.17
N GLU A 379 -21.92 29.77 -11.03
CA GLU A 379 -21.93 30.93 -11.94
C GLU A 379 -20.53 31.58 -12.02
N GLN A 380 -20.10 31.92 -13.22
CA GLN A 380 -18.78 32.55 -13.47
C GLN A 380 -18.56 33.77 -12.59
N GLU A 381 -19.57 34.69 -12.55
CA GLU A 381 -19.50 35.93 -11.77
C GLU A 381 -19.27 35.66 -10.27
N LEU A 382 -19.83 34.57 -9.76
CA LEU A 382 -19.66 34.18 -8.34
C LEU A 382 -18.25 33.66 -8.06
N LEU A 383 -17.66 32.89 -8.99
CA LEU A 383 -16.27 32.42 -8.90
C LEU A 383 -15.30 33.60 -9.02
N GLU A 384 -15.48 34.47 -10.01
CA GLU A 384 -14.63 35.65 -10.18
C GLU A 384 -14.71 36.59 -8.97
N LYS A 385 -15.89 36.68 -8.33
CA LYS A 385 -16.05 37.44 -7.07
C LYS A 385 -15.24 36.81 -5.93
N VAL A 386 -15.16 35.49 -5.81
CA VAL A 386 -14.28 34.84 -4.80
C VAL A 386 -12.83 35.26 -5.05
N PHE A 387 -12.36 35.19 -6.30
CA PHE A 387 -10.99 35.51 -6.64
C PHE A 387 -10.64 37.00 -6.42
N SER A 388 -11.59 37.89 -6.61
CA SER A 388 -11.40 39.34 -6.39
C SER A 388 -11.48 39.74 -4.93
N GLU A 389 -12.37 39.11 -4.14
CA GLU A 389 -12.55 39.44 -2.73
C GLU A 389 -11.49 38.79 -1.82
N PHE A 390 -10.90 37.68 -2.25
CA PHE A 390 -9.87 36.95 -1.48
C PHE A 390 -8.61 36.72 -2.33
N PRO A 391 -7.93 37.81 -2.77
CA PRO A 391 -6.72 37.69 -3.57
C PRO A 391 -5.62 36.95 -2.78
N PHE A 392 -4.70 36.33 -3.50
CA PHE A 392 -3.60 35.56 -2.93
C PHE A 392 -2.30 35.80 -3.71
N ASP A 393 -1.18 35.62 -3.01
CA ASP A 393 0.15 35.55 -3.65
C ASP A 393 0.29 34.26 -4.45
N ILE A 394 0.99 34.30 -5.60
CA ILE A 394 1.17 33.13 -6.46
C ILE A 394 1.89 31.97 -5.76
N GLN A 395 2.75 32.23 -4.78
CA GLN A 395 3.45 31.21 -3.99
C GLN A 395 2.57 30.57 -2.91
N ASN A 396 1.31 30.99 -2.80
CA ASN A 396 0.38 30.40 -1.85
C ASN A 396 -0.25 29.10 -2.36
N GLU A 397 -0.59 28.17 -1.48
CA GLU A 397 -1.29 26.92 -1.83
C GLU A 397 -2.61 27.13 -2.60
N LYS A 398 -3.23 28.31 -2.49
CA LYS A 398 -4.42 28.67 -3.27
C LYS A 398 -4.19 28.70 -4.77
N SER A 399 -2.94 28.86 -5.24
CA SER A 399 -2.60 28.80 -6.65
C SER A 399 -2.98 27.46 -7.28
N ARG A 400 -2.74 26.37 -6.57
CA ARG A 400 -3.19 25.05 -6.99
C ARG A 400 -4.71 24.97 -7.10
N TYR A 401 -5.43 25.34 -6.03
CA TYR A 401 -6.90 25.29 -6.03
C TYR A 401 -7.52 26.21 -7.07
N PHE A 402 -6.95 27.39 -7.28
CA PHE A 402 -7.36 28.29 -8.35
C PHE A 402 -7.28 27.61 -9.71
N CYS A 403 -6.17 26.97 -10.03
CA CYS A 403 -5.99 26.24 -11.30
C CYS A 403 -7.00 25.09 -11.44
N GLU A 404 -7.23 24.30 -10.38
CA GLU A 404 -8.23 23.22 -10.39
C GLU A 404 -9.67 23.74 -10.59
N ILE A 405 -10.02 24.90 -10.02
CA ILE A 405 -11.31 25.54 -10.22
C ILE A 405 -11.48 25.97 -11.69
N ILE A 406 -10.43 26.58 -12.25
CA ILE A 406 -10.44 27.01 -13.68
C ILE A 406 -10.53 25.79 -14.61
N GLU A 407 -9.80 24.70 -14.34
CA GLU A 407 -9.87 23.44 -15.09
C GLU A 407 -11.31 22.89 -15.12
N LYS A 408 -11.95 22.73 -13.94
CA LYS A 408 -13.34 22.24 -13.83
C LYS A 408 -14.40 23.18 -14.43
N ALA A 409 -14.13 24.46 -14.45
CA ALA A 409 -15.00 25.49 -15.00
C ALA A 409 -14.48 26.07 -16.33
N SER A 410 -13.75 25.29 -17.11
CA SER A 410 -13.10 25.66 -18.36
C SER A 410 -14.06 26.10 -19.47
N VAL A 411 -15.36 25.84 -19.33
CA VAL A 411 -16.42 26.25 -20.27
C VAL A 411 -16.69 27.76 -20.25
N TYR A 412 -16.22 28.48 -19.21
CA TYR A 412 -16.46 29.90 -19.06
C TYR A 412 -15.49 30.77 -19.86
N ASN A 413 -15.97 31.93 -20.32
CA ASN A 413 -15.12 32.96 -20.91
C ASN A 413 -14.55 33.81 -19.77
N TRP A 414 -13.47 33.35 -19.19
CA TRP A 414 -12.81 34.00 -18.07
C TRP A 414 -12.38 35.43 -18.39
N SER A 415 -12.49 36.32 -17.41
CA SER A 415 -12.02 37.69 -17.55
C SER A 415 -10.51 37.75 -17.77
N LYS A 416 -10.04 38.82 -18.41
CA LYS A 416 -8.61 39.02 -18.68
C LYS A 416 -7.76 38.93 -17.40
N SER A 417 -8.25 39.41 -16.28
CA SER A 417 -7.54 39.35 -15.00
C SER A 417 -7.29 37.91 -14.53
N ILE A 418 -8.25 36.99 -14.77
CA ILE A 418 -8.11 35.59 -14.46
C ILE A 418 -7.10 34.89 -15.36
N ILE A 419 -7.16 35.20 -16.68
CA ILE A 419 -6.19 34.67 -17.67
C ILE A 419 -4.77 35.15 -17.33
N GLU A 420 -4.58 36.43 -17.00
CA GLU A 420 -3.27 36.95 -16.60
C GLU A 420 -2.77 36.34 -15.31
N LYS A 421 -3.66 36.10 -14.32
CA LYS A 421 -3.28 35.38 -13.07
C LYS A 421 -2.84 33.96 -13.36
N LEU A 422 -3.51 33.23 -14.27
CA LEU A 422 -3.14 31.89 -14.69
C LEU A 422 -1.76 31.87 -15.37
N LYS A 423 -1.48 32.86 -16.26
CA LYS A 423 -0.16 33.02 -16.87
C LYS A 423 0.93 33.35 -15.84
N GLU A 424 0.60 34.21 -14.88
CA GLU A 424 1.53 34.57 -13.80
C GLU A 424 1.91 33.33 -12.98
N ILE A 425 0.93 32.49 -12.60
CA ILE A 425 1.18 31.25 -11.84
C ILE A 425 2.07 30.31 -12.66
N VAL A 426 1.73 30.03 -13.91
CA VAL A 426 2.46 29.02 -14.69
C VAL A 426 3.89 29.45 -15.01
N LEU A 427 4.15 30.76 -15.13
CA LEU A 427 5.48 31.32 -15.45
C LEU A 427 6.36 31.51 -14.22
N TYR A 428 5.78 31.95 -13.10
CA TYR A 428 6.56 32.48 -11.98
C TYR A 428 6.34 31.74 -10.66
N TYR A 429 5.49 30.70 -10.61
CA TYR A 429 5.42 29.85 -9.42
C TYR A 429 6.73 29.08 -9.27
N GLU A 430 7.34 29.16 -8.10
CA GLU A 430 8.55 28.42 -7.75
C GLU A 430 8.15 27.09 -7.10
N GLU A 431 8.40 26.00 -7.81
CA GLU A 431 8.14 24.66 -7.31
C GLU A 431 9.10 24.30 -6.17
N GLN A 432 8.67 23.44 -5.24
CA GLN A 432 9.53 22.96 -4.18
C GLN A 432 10.62 22.04 -4.74
N GLU A 433 11.82 22.02 -4.14
CA GLU A 433 12.96 21.20 -4.60
C GLU A 433 12.60 19.72 -4.77
N GLU A 434 11.70 19.19 -3.93
CA GLU A 434 11.23 17.80 -3.99
C GLU A 434 10.44 17.48 -5.27
N THR A 435 9.90 18.48 -5.93
CA THR A 435 9.16 18.34 -7.21
C THR A 435 10.03 18.44 -8.44
N LEU A 436 11.27 18.94 -8.30
CA LEU A 436 12.20 19.10 -9.40
C LEU A 436 12.87 17.77 -9.79
N ASP A 437 13.11 17.56 -11.08
CA ASP A 437 13.82 16.39 -11.59
C ASP A 437 15.35 16.60 -11.50
N ASN A 438 16.02 15.75 -10.73
CA ASN A 438 17.49 15.68 -10.66
C ASN A 438 18.09 14.69 -11.67
N GLY A 439 17.32 14.21 -12.66
CA GLY A 439 17.73 13.26 -13.69
C GLY A 439 17.71 11.79 -13.27
N GLN A 440 17.26 11.47 -12.07
CA GLN A 440 17.20 10.11 -11.53
C GLN A 440 15.77 9.52 -11.46
N ILE A 441 14.77 10.29 -11.86
CA ILE A 441 13.36 9.89 -11.73
C ILE A 441 12.98 9.01 -12.92
N ASN A 442 12.33 7.87 -12.65
CA ASN A 442 11.71 7.01 -13.66
C ASN A 442 10.48 7.66 -14.29
N CYS A 443 9.91 7.05 -15.32
CA CYS A 443 8.74 7.57 -16.03
C CYS A 443 7.53 7.79 -15.13
N GLU A 444 7.23 6.84 -14.24
CA GLU A 444 6.10 6.93 -13.31
C GLU A 444 6.27 8.13 -12.34
N GLY A 445 7.45 8.28 -11.77
CA GLY A 445 7.77 9.41 -10.90
C GLY A 445 7.67 10.74 -11.63
N LEU A 446 8.09 10.80 -12.91
CA LEU A 446 8.00 12.00 -13.72
C LEU A 446 6.53 12.39 -14.01
N ILE A 447 5.69 11.44 -14.37
CA ILE A 447 4.25 11.65 -14.54
C ILE A 447 3.63 12.15 -13.25
N ASN A 448 3.90 11.47 -12.12
CA ASN A 448 3.35 11.85 -10.83
C ASN A 448 3.75 13.27 -10.42
N ARG A 449 5.00 13.67 -10.65
CA ARG A 449 5.45 15.04 -10.39
C ARG A 449 4.77 16.05 -11.31
N SER A 450 4.67 15.77 -12.60
CA SER A 450 4.00 16.66 -13.56
C SER A 450 2.53 16.89 -13.23
N LEU A 451 1.85 15.89 -12.64
CA LEU A 451 0.46 15.97 -12.21
C LEU A 451 0.27 16.76 -10.91
N ASN A 452 1.25 16.70 -10.01
CA ASN A 452 1.12 17.25 -8.66
C ASN A 452 1.84 18.60 -8.46
N CYS A 453 2.62 19.07 -9.42
CA CYS A 453 3.19 20.41 -9.37
C CYS A 453 2.15 21.48 -9.75
N VAL A 454 2.30 22.69 -9.21
CA VAL A 454 1.33 23.80 -9.44
C VAL A 454 1.32 24.24 -10.90
N LYS A 455 2.49 24.27 -11.55
CA LYS A 455 2.58 24.53 -13.01
C LYS A 455 1.83 23.47 -13.82
N GLY A 456 1.83 22.20 -13.37
CA GLY A 456 1.06 21.12 -13.99
C GLY A 456 -0.45 21.36 -13.91
N TYR A 457 -0.96 21.78 -12.75
CA TYR A 457 -2.37 22.18 -12.61
C TYR A 457 -2.72 23.35 -13.52
N ALA A 458 -1.86 24.37 -13.59
CA ALA A 458 -2.07 25.52 -14.46
C ALA A 458 -2.08 25.13 -15.95
N LEU A 459 -1.17 24.26 -16.39
CA LEU A 459 -1.10 23.78 -17.76
C LEU A 459 -2.33 22.94 -18.14
N ARG A 460 -2.85 22.10 -17.25
CA ARG A 460 -4.11 21.37 -17.51
C ARG A 460 -5.28 22.35 -17.66
N ALA A 461 -5.38 23.33 -16.76
CA ALA A 461 -6.40 24.38 -16.86
C ALA A 461 -6.32 25.15 -18.20
N ILE A 462 -5.11 25.48 -18.65
CA ILE A 462 -4.89 26.11 -19.97
C ILE A 462 -5.33 25.19 -21.10
N GLY A 463 -4.97 23.91 -21.06
CA GLY A 463 -5.36 22.91 -22.04
C GLY A 463 -6.88 22.79 -22.19
N ASP A 464 -7.58 22.72 -21.04
CA ASP A 464 -9.04 22.61 -21.02
C ASP A 464 -9.74 23.90 -21.49
N ILE A 465 -9.20 25.08 -21.15
CA ILE A 465 -9.68 26.36 -21.70
C ILE A 465 -9.52 26.36 -23.22
N LEU A 466 -8.36 26.02 -23.77
CA LEU A 466 -8.09 26.02 -25.22
C LEU A 466 -8.98 25.04 -25.97
N THR A 467 -9.34 23.91 -25.36
CA THR A 467 -10.31 22.96 -25.92
C THR A 467 -11.68 23.59 -26.13
N LYS A 468 -12.07 24.58 -25.30
CA LYS A 468 -13.37 25.24 -25.33
C LYS A 468 -13.32 26.59 -26.02
N ASN A 469 -12.20 27.31 -25.90
CA ASN A 469 -12.00 28.65 -26.47
C ASN A 469 -10.63 28.76 -27.14
N TYR A 470 -10.56 28.35 -28.41
CA TYR A 470 -9.33 28.38 -29.21
C TYR A 470 -8.83 29.78 -29.50
N THR A 471 -9.64 30.84 -29.31
CA THR A 471 -9.22 32.23 -29.57
C THR A 471 -8.13 32.72 -28.65
N LEU A 472 -7.96 32.05 -27.47
CA LEU A 472 -6.91 32.36 -26.51
C LEU A 472 -5.55 31.70 -26.86
N TYR A 473 -5.47 30.94 -27.97
CA TYR A 473 -4.25 30.22 -28.34
C TYR A 473 -3.04 31.16 -28.50
N GLU A 474 -3.18 32.25 -29.22
CA GLU A 474 -2.07 33.20 -29.45
C GLU A 474 -1.55 33.81 -28.13
N GLU A 475 -2.42 33.95 -27.12
CA GLU A 475 -2.02 34.48 -25.82
C GLU A 475 -1.19 33.46 -25.01
N PHE A 476 -1.41 32.17 -25.18
CA PHE A 476 -0.70 31.13 -24.47
C PHE A 476 0.52 30.58 -25.22
N LYS A 477 0.60 30.75 -26.53
CA LYS A 477 1.67 30.20 -27.36
C LYS A 477 3.07 30.56 -26.86
N GLU A 478 3.31 31.87 -26.61
CA GLU A 478 4.61 32.35 -26.10
C GLU A 478 4.91 31.86 -24.69
N VAL A 479 3.87 31.67 -23.87
CA VAL A 479 4.00 31.13 -22.52
C VAL A 479 4.48 29.68 -22.59
N ILE A 480 3.85 28.87 -23.43
CA ILE A 480 4.20 27.46 -23.62
C ILE A 480 5.63 27.32 -24.16
N ASP A 481 6.03 28.15 -25.12
CA ASP A 481 7.39 28.16 -25.66
C ASP A 481 8.46 28.37 -24.59
N LYS A 482 8.20 29.19 -23.58
CA LYS A 482 9.10 29.37 -22.42
C LYS A 482 9.14 28.14 -21.55
N LEU A 483 7.99 27.54 -21.24
CA LEU A 483 7.87 26.38 -20.36
C LEU A 483 8.49 25.12 -20.96
N LEU A 484 8.55 25.00 -22.28
CA LEU A 484 9.24 23.88 -22.95
C LEU A 484 10.77 23.88 -22.71
N LEU A 485 11.33 24.96 -22.16
CA LEU A 485 12.75 25.11 -21.84
C LEU A 485 13.03 24.83 -20.36
N GLU A 486 12.00 24.68 -19.53
CA GLU A 486 12.13 24.44 -18.09
C GLU A 486 12.52 22.99 -17.77
N ASP A 487 12.24 22.55 -16.54
CA ASP A 487 12.54 21.21 -16.04
C ASP A 487 11.63 20.11 -16.64
N ALA A 488 12.01 18.85 -16.47
CA ALA A 488 11.30 17.74 -17.06
C ALA A 488 9.85 17.57 -16.57
N PRO A 489 9.49 17.76 -15.29
CA PRO A 489 8.08 17.77 -14.85
C PRO A 489 7.23 18.81 -15.56
N THR A 490 7.72 20.05 -15.69
CA THR A 490 7.03 21.12 -16.42
C THR A 490 6.90 20.78 -17.91
N GLN A 491 7.95 20.24 -18.53
CA GLN A 491 7.92 19.78 -19.92
C GLN A 491 6.90 18.65 -20.14
N MET A 492 6.84 17.69 -19.23
CA MET A 492 5.82 16.62 -19.26
C MET A 492 4.41 17.21 -19.14
N ALA A 493 4.23 18.18 -18.25
CA ALA A 493 2.94 18.86 -18.10
C ALA A 493 2.53 19.66 -19.36
N CYS A 494 3.49 20.22 -20.14
CA CYS A 494 3.20 20.87 -21.41
C CYS A 494 2.49 19.95 -22.41
N LEU A 495 2.67 18.62 -22.32
CA LEU A 495 1.96 17.68 -23.20
C LEU A 495 0.43 17.75 -23.03
N TYR A 496 -0.07 18.12 -21.83
CA TYR A 496 -1.51 18.33 -21.62
C TYR A 496 -2.07 19.47 -22.45
N VAL A 497 -1.26 20.49 -22.73
CA VAL A 497 -1.65 21.67 -23.52
C VAL A 497 -1.36 21.44 -24.99
N LEU A 498 -0.25 20.84 -25.35
CA LEU A 498 0.10 20.55 -26.75
C LEU A 498 -0.92 19.66 -27.44
N TYR A 499 -1.58 18.79 -26.66
CA TYR A 499 -2.59 17.89 -27.18
C TYR A 499 -3.82 18.63 -27.75
N PRO A 500 -4.53 19.51 -27.02
CA PRO A 500 -5.60 20.31 -27.60
C PRO A 500 -5.10 21.31 -28.65
N ILE A 501 -3.87 21.81 -28.55
CA ILE A 501 -3.30 22.70 -29.57
C ILE A 501 -3.09 21.96 -30.90
N TYR A 502 -2.91 20.66 -30.90
CA TYR A 502 -2.81 19.86 -32.11
C TYR A 502 -4.02 20.11 -33.07
N ASP A 503 -5.20 20.28 -32.53
CA ASP A 503 -6.41 20.55 -33.31
C ASP A 503 -6.49 22.02 -33.80
N ILE A 504 -5.68 22.92 -33.23
CA ILE A 504 -5.67 24.35 -33.53
C ILE A 504 -4.52 24.68 -34.49
N ASP A 505 -3.30 24.26 -34.18
CA ASP A 505 -2.07 24.45 -34.93
C ASP A 505 -1.27 23.15 -34.97
N GLU A 506 -1.71 22.23 -35.85
CA GLU A 506 -1.15 20.90 -35.99
C GLU A 506 0.37 20.90 -36.18
N VAL A 507 0.86 21.80 -37.05
CA VAL A 507 2.28 21.81 -37.42
C VAL A 507 3.15 22.20 -36.24
N TRP A 508 2.78 23.27 -35.55
CA TRP A 508 3.51 23.77 -34.39
C TRP A 508 3.48 22.74 -33.27
N ALA A 509 2.30 22.14 -32.95
CA ALA A 509 2.16 21.16 -31.92
C ALA A 509 3.00 19.90 -32.20
N GLN A 510 2.99 19.37 -33.45
CA GLN A 510 3.82 18.22 -33.84
C GLN A 510 5.31 18.50 -33.65
N GLU A 511 5.79 19.69 -34.05
CA GLU A 511 7.20 20.06 -33.89
C GLU A 511 7.61 20.15 -32.42
N LYS A 512 6.75 20.72 -31.54
CA LYS A 512 7.02 20.85 -30.13
C LYS A 512 6.96 19.48 -29.40
N MET A 513 6.01 18.61 -29.72
CA MET A 513 5.94 17.26 -29.20
C MET A 513 7.18 16.46 -29.60
N LEU A 514 7.56 16.48 -30.88
CA LEU A 514 8.78 15.81 -31.34
C LEU A 514 10.03 16.34 -30.65
N TYR A 515 10.12 17.67 -30.47
CA TYR A 515 11.21 18.28 -29.71
C TYR A 515 11.31 17.70 -28.29
N LEU A 516 10.18 17.60 -27.55
CA LEU A 516 10.15 17.03 -26.22
C LEU A 516 10.53 15.54 -26.20
N TYR A 517 9.98 14.74 -27.12
CA TYR A 517 10.25 13.30 -27.21
C TYR A 517 11.71 12.98 -27.55
N GLU A 518 12.35 13.80 -28.38
CA GLU A 518 13.75 13.63 -28.75
C GLU A 518 14.71 14.14 -27.67
N LYS A 519 14.30 15.19 -26.94
CA LYS A 519 15.07 15.76 -25.84
C LYS A 519 15.10 14.79 -24.62
N ASP A 520 13.97 14.23 -24.28
CA ASP A 520 13.81 13.30 -23.17
C ASP A 520 12.80 12.21 -23.53
N ILE A 521 13.31 11.00 -23.74
CA ILE A 521 12.48 9.87 -24.15
C ILE A 521 11.37 9.53 -23.12
N ARG A 522 11.55 9.88 -21.83
CA ARG A 522 10.54 9.68 -20.78
C ARG A 522 9.22 10.40 -21.09
N MET A 523 9.24 11.45 -21.89
CA MET A 523 8.03 12.17 -22.35
C MET A 523 7.06 11.25 -23.12
N LEU A 524 7.55 10.16 -23.72
CA LEU A 524 6.71 9.17 -24.40
C LEU A 524 5.91 8.28 -23.44
N SER A 525 6.20 8.28 -22.15
CA SER A 525 5.36 7.63 -21.14
C SER A 525 4.04 8.36 -20.87
N PHE A 526 3.89 9.60 -21.35
CA PHE A 526 2.62 10.33 -21.27
C PHE A 526 1.50 9.58 -21.98
N GLN A 527 0.33 9.49 -21.33
CA GLN A 527 -0.78 8.60 -21.69
C GLN A 527 -1.20 8.67 -23.18
N LYS A 528 -1.20 9.86 -23.79
CA LYS A 528 -1.64 10.07 -25.18
C LYS A 528 -0.49 10.07 -26.19
N SER A 529 0.76 9.95 -25.76
CA SER A 529 1.92 10.02 -26.66
C SER A 529 1.92 8.93 -27.71
N LYS A 530 1.44 7.73 -27.40
CA LYS A 530 1.29 6.65 -28.37
C LYS A 530 0.42 7.07 -29.55
N ASP A 531 -0.76 7.62 -29.29
CA ASP A 531 -1.70 8.03 -30.34
C ASP A 531 -1.15 9.20 -31.17
N MET A 532 -0.41 10.10 -30.52
CA MET A 532 0.27 11.20 -31.20
C MET A 532 1.37 10.72 -32.16
N LEU A 533 2.14 9.69 -31.78
CA LEU A 533 3.13 9.10 -32.68
C LEU A 533 2.50 8.62 -34.00
N PHE A 534 1.30 8.04 -33.97
CA PHE A 534 0.56 7.69 -35.19
C PHE A 534 0.17 8.89 -36.02
N SER A 535 -0.34 9.96 -35.42
CA SER A 535 -0.73 11.18 -36.10
C SER A 535 0.48 11.87 -36.75
N ILE A 536 1.60 11.94 -36.03
CA ILE A 536 2.84 12.55 -36.47
C ILE A 536 3.56 11.72 -37.55
N TYR A 537 3.37 10.38 -37.55
CA TYR A 537 4.10 9.45 -38.43
C TYR A 537 4.02 9.77 -39.90
N LYS A 538 2.86 10.20 -40.41
CA LYS A 538 2.68 10.50 -41.83
C LYS A 538 3.70 11.52 -42.36
N LYS A 539 4.04 12.51 -41.52
CA LYS A 539 4.97 13.61 -41.89
C LYS A 539 6.42 13.31 -41.45
N TYR A 540 6.62 12.70 -40.30
CA TYR A 540 7.94 12.54 -39.69
C TYR A 540 8.33 11.05 -39.47
N ASN A 541 8.04 10.18 -40.46
CA ASN A 541 8.12 8.73 -40.34
C ASN A 541 9.45 8.21 -39.75
N LYS A 542 10.61 8.68 -40.24
CA LYS A 542 11.93 8.23 -39.75
C LYS A 542 12.16 8.59 -38.28
N ARG A 543 11.75 9.81 -37.87
CA ARG A 543 11.90 10.26 -36.47
C ARG A 543 11.03 9.43 -35.55
N VAL A 544 9.77 9.19 -35.91
CA VAL A 544 8.82 8.39 -35.14
C VAL A 544 9.30 6.96 -34.98
N LEU A 545 9.72 6.29 -36.06
CA LEU A 545 10.25 4.90 -35.99
C LEU A 545 11.49 4.82 -35.10
N SER A 546 12.38 5.83 -35.15
CA SER A 546 13.55 5.90 -34.26
C SER A 546 13.15 6.05 -32.78
N LEU A 547 12.13 6.87 -32.46
CA LEU A 547 11.62 7.03 -31.11
C LEU A 547 10.99 5.74 -30.56
N ILE A 548 10.21 5.03 -31.40
CA ILE A 548 9.61 3.74 -31.04
C ILE A 548 10.69 2.71 -30.70
N ASN A 549 11.75 2.60 -31.52
CA ASN A 549 12.86 1.70 -31.21
C ASN A 549 13.56 2.07 -29.91
N LYS A 550 13.83 3.37 -29.64
CA LYS A 550 14.42 3.82 -28.38
C LYS A 550 13.57 3.47 -27.17
N CYS A 551 12.25 3.59 -27.26
CA CYS A 551 11.34 3.14 -26.21
C CYS A 551 11.44 1.64 -25.98
N PHE A 552 11.39 0.87 -27.05
CA PHE A 552 11.39 -0.59 -27.00
C PHE A 552 12.69 -1.18 -26.45
N GLU A 553 13.82 -0.52 -26.68
CA GLU A 553 15.15 -0.88 -26.17
C GLU A 553 15.47 -0.29 -24.79
N SER A 554 14.54 0.47 -24.20
CA SER A 554 14.72 1.10 -22.89
C SER A 554 14.89 0.06 -21.77
N SER A 555 15.36 0.54 -20.61
CA SER A 555 15.30 -0.20 -19.34
C SER A 555 14.08 0.15 -18.50
N ASP A 556 13.33 1.20 -18.85
CA ASP A 556 12.12 1.61 -18.15
C ASP A 556 10.91 0.82 -18.69
N GLU A 557 10.18 0.17 -17.80
CA GLU A 557 9.06 -0.72 -18.15
C GLU A 557 7.92 0.03 -18.87
N MET A 558 7.64 1.29 -18.49
CA MET A 558 6.60 2.08 -19.16
C MET A 558 6.99 2.40 -20.61
N LEU A 559 8.25 2.72 -20.87
CA LEU A 559 8.75 2.96 -22.22
C LEU A 559 8.74 1.69 -23.06
N ILE A 560 9.16 0.55 -22.49
CA ILE A 560 9.08 -0.74 -23.16
C ILE A 560 7.65 -1.04 -23.58
N LYS A 561 6.65 -0.79 -22.70
CA LYS A 561 5.23 -0.98 -23.02
C LYS A 561 4.78 -0.08 -24.17
N VAL A 562 5.13 1.21 -24.14
CA VAL A 562 4.81 2.12 -25.24
C VAL A 562 5.45 1.68 -26.56
N GLY A 563 6.74 1.31 -26.51
CA GLY A 563 7.47 0.81 -27.68
C GLY A 563 6.84 -0.46 -28.26
N GLY A 564 6.52 -1.45 -27.41
CA GLY A 564 5.90 -2.72 -27.81
C GLY A 564 4.48 -2.52 -28.37
N TYR A 565 3.67 -1.65 -27.77
CA TYR A 565 2.35 -1.29 -28.31
C TYR A 565 2.46 -0.66 -29.69
N CYS A 566 3.37 0.29 -29.87
CA CYS A 566 3.61 0.92 -31.16
C CYS A 566 4.14 -0.06 -32.20
N ILE A 567 5.11 -0.92 -31.85
CA ILE A 567 5.66 -1.93 -32.77
C ILE A 567 4.55 -2.85 -33.29
N CYS A 568 3.73 -3.38 -32.40
CA CYS A 568 2.62 -4.25 -32.78
C CYS A 568 1.63 -3.53 -33.69
N GLU A 569 1.20 -2.34 -33.31
CA GLU A 569 0.24 -1.54 -34.07
C GLU A 569 0.78 -1.11 -35.44
N PHE A 570 2.05 -0.66 -35.50
CA PHE A 570 2.69 -0.30 -36.78
C PHE A 570 2.93 -1.50 -37.69
N TYR A 571 3.18 -2.68 -37.13
CA TYR A 571 3.24 -3.90 -37.89
C TYR A 571 1.87 -4.26 -38.49
N ILE A 572 0.85 -4.27 -37.67
CA ILE A 572 -0.52 -4.62 -38.07
C ILE A 572 -1.03 -3.66 -39.16
N ARG A 573 -0.89 -2.35 -38.97
CA ARG A 573 -1.47 -1.32 -39.87
C ARG A 573 -0.57 -0.94 -41.04
N HIS A 574 0.74 -0.96 -40.85
CA HIS A 574 1.68 -0.38 -41.84
C HIS A 574 2.78 -1.32 -42.29
N ASN A 575 2.78 -2.60 -41.90
CA ASN A 575 3.84 -3.59 -42.21
C ASN A 575 5.24 -3.07 -41.82
N LYS A 576 5.36 -2.34 -40.68
CA LYS A 576 6.63 -1.92 -40.14
C LYS A 576 7.07 -2.87 -39.02
N PHE A 577 8.35 -2.90 -38.70
CA PHE A 577 8.93 -3.76 -37.66
C PHE A 577 8.72 -5.27 -37.88
N GLU A 578 8.60 -5.70 -39.15
CA GLU A 578 8.45 -7.11 -39.50
C GLU A 578 9.61 -7.96 -38.99
N ASN A 579 10.83 -7.42 -38.98
CA ASN A 579 12.00 -8.05 -38.40
C ASN A 579 11.88 -8.33 -36.89
N VAL A 580 11.22 -7.44 -36.15
CA VAL A 580 11.00 -7.63 -34.71
C VAL A 580 9.94 -8.70 -34.46
N ILE A 581 8.85 -8.67 -35.23
CA ILE A 581 7.76 -9.66 -35.09
C ILE A 581 8.19 -11.04 -35.58
N SER A 582 9.02 -11.16 -36.61
CA SER A 582 9.52 -12.46 -37.08
C SER A 582 10.48 -13.14 -36.11
N ASP A 583 11.17 -12.39 -35.26
CA ASP A 583 12.07 -12.92 -34.22
C ASP A 583 11.56 -12.65 -32.79
N ILE A 584 10.24 -12.68 -32.60
CA ILE A 584 9.55 -12.29 -31.35
C ILE A 584 10.00 -13.10 -30.14
N ASN A 585 10.40 -14.37 -30.35
CA ASN A 585 10.84 -15.26 -29.27
C ASN A 585 12.23 -14.91 -28.71
N SER A 586 13.00 -14.05 -29.38
CA SER A 586 14.29 -13.56 -28.88
C SER A 586 14.17 -12.32 -27.97
N LEU A 587 12.97 -11.75 -27.87
CA LEU A 587 12.69 -10.54 -27.13
C LEU A 587 12.62 -10.79 -25.61
N LYS A 588 12.78 -9.72 -24.82
CA LYS A 588 12.59 -9.76 -23.38
C LYS A 588 11.12 -9.96 -23.02
N LYS A 589 10.87 -10.48 -21.82
CA LYS A 589 9.52 -10.75 -21.32
C LYS A 589 8.60 -9.52 -21.44
N GLU A 590 9.03 -8.37 -20.98
CA GLU A 590 8.25 -7.13 -20.97
C GLU A 590 7.90 -6.64 -22.38
N GLN A 591 8.81 -6.87 -23.34
CA GLN A 591 8.62 -6.53 -24.75
C GLN A 591 7.56 -7.44 -25.40
N ILE A 592 7.64 -8.75 -25.16
CA ILE A 592 6.68 -9.73 -25.61
C ILE A 592 5.28 -9.44 -25.08
N GLU A 593 5.21 -9.17 -23.78
CA GLU A 593 3.96 -8.86 -23.09
C GLU A 593 3.27 -7.63 -23.66
N ALA A 594 4.03 -6.58 -23.95
CA ALA A 594 3.48 -5.38 -24.57
C ALA A 594 2.92 -5.65 -25.98
N ILE A 595 3.67 -6.39 -26.82
CA ILE A 595 3.22 -6.77 -28.16
C ILE A 595 1.95 -7.63 -28.10
N LEU A 596 1.92 -8.62 -27.21
CA LEU A 596 0.78 -9.52 -27.04
C LEU A 596 -0.48 -8.77 -26.57
N THR A 597 -0.33 -7.86 -25.61
CA THR A 597 -1.45 -7.04 -25.13
C THR A 597 -2.10 -6.27 -26.28
N MET A 598 -1.30 -5.66 -27.15
CA MET A 598 -1.82 -4.91 -28.29
C MET A 598 -2.42 -5.80 -29.35
N ALA A 599 -1.80 -6.97 -29.63
CA ALA A 599 -2.34 -7.94 -30.58
C ALA A 599 -3.73 -8.44 -30.13
N ILE A 600 -3.94 -8.67 -28.83
CA ILE A 600 -5.25 -9.08 -28.29
C ILE A 600 -6.30 -7.98 -28.54
N LEU A 601 -5.98 -6.71 -28.28
CA LEU A 601 -6.90 -5.59 -28.52
C LEU A 601 -7.29 -5.48 -30.00
N TYR A 602 -6.38 -5.75 -30.92
CA TYR A 602 -6.64 -5.71 -32.36
C TYR A 602 -7.51 -6.87 -32.89
N LEU A 603 -7.82 -7.89 -32.08
CA LEU A 603 -8.81 -8.92 -32.41
C LEU A 603 -10.22 -8.33 -32.60
N GLU A 604 -10.53 -7.18 -32.01
CA GLU A 604 -11.81 -6.48 -32.19
C GLU A 604 -11.98 -5.95 -33.62
N LEU A 605 -10.88 -5.56 -34.28
CA LEU A 605 -10.88 -4.89 -35.56
C LEU A 605 -10.78 -5.95 -36.73
N GLY A 606 -11.87 -6.16 -37.40
CA GLY A 606 -12.03 -7.23 -38.38
C GLY A 606 -10.96 -7.28 -39.47
N GLU A 607 -10.53 -6.13 -40.02
CA GLU A 607 -9.51 -6.06 -41.10
C GLU A 607 -8.09 -6.46 -40.63
N TYR A 608 -7.81 -6.33 -39.31
CA TYR A 608 -6.49 -6.62 -38.74
C TYR A 608 -6.46 -7.93 -37.95
N ARG A 609 -7.59 -8.58 -37.81
CA ARG A 609 -7.80 -9.75 -36.98
C ARG A 609 -6.85 -10.92 -37.29
N GLU A 610 -6.65 -11.26 -38.55
CA GLU A 610 -5.81 -12.39 -38.93
C GLU A 610 -4.33 -12.15 -38.61
N LYS A 611 -3.84 -10.90 -38.75
CA LYS A 611 -2.48 -10.55 -38.31
C LYS A 611 -2.34 -10.67 -36.80
N SER A 612 -3.35 -10.22 -36.06
CA SER A 612 -3.38 -10.31 -34.59
C SER A 612 -3.35 -11.77 -34.12
N LYS A 613 -4.19 -12.63 -34.71
CA LYS A 613 -4.18 -14.08 -34.46
C LYS A 613 -2.81 -14.69 -34.73
N SER A 614 -2.16 -14.32 -35.85
CA SER A 614 -0.83 -14.81 -36.20
C SER A 614 0.23 -14.47 -35.13
N ILE A 615 0.22 -13.23 -34.58
CA ILE A 615 1.12 -12.84 -33.50
C ILE A 615 0.83 -13.65 -32.24
N ILE A 616 -0.44 -13.77 -31.85
CA ILE A 616 -0.84 -14.50 -30.63
C ILE A 616 -0.44 -15.98 -30.74
N LEU A 617 -0.63 -16.62 -31.92
CA LEU A 617 -0.25 -18.01 -32.14
C LEU A 617 1.27 -18.22 -32.08
N GLN A 618 2.08 -17.26 -32.52
CA GLN A 618 3.54 -17.35 -32.36
C GLN A 618 3.95 -17.34 -30.87
N LEU A 619 3.16 -16.74 -30.01
CA LEU A 619 3.43 -16.55 -28.57
C LEU A 619 2.63 -17.53 -27.68
N LYS A 620 1.81 -18.42 -28.24
CA LYS A 620 0.91 -19.29 -27.48
C LYS A 620 1.60 -20.19 -26.44
N ASP A 621 2.86 -20.55 -26.67
CA ASP A 621 3.65 -21.39 -25.77
C ASP A 621 4.62 -20.59 -24.88
N TYR A 622 4.58 -19.27 -24.98
CA TYR A 622 5.37 -18.40 -24.11
C TYR A 622 4.76 -18.33 -22.71
N ASP A 623 5.55 -18.58 -21.66
CA ASP A 623 5.09 -18.53 -20.28
C ASP A 623 5.06 -17.06 -19.79
N CYS A 624 4.04 -16.32 -20.22
CA CYS A 624 3.80 -14.94 -19.78
C CYS A 624 2.68 -14.90 -18.75
N GLU A 625 2.83 -13.99 -17.81
CA GLU A 625 1.79 -13.70 -16.80
C GLU A 625 0.62 -12.90 -17.39
N ILE A 626 0.77 -12.37 -18.59
CA ILE A 626 -0.28 -11.62 -19.27
C ILE A 626 -1.34 -12.59 -19.72
N SER A 627 -2.50 -12.33 -19.24
CA SER A 627 -3.63 -13.16 -19.43
C SER A 627 -4.18 -12.98 -20.84
N LEU A 628 -4.14 -14.03 -21.63
CA LEU A 628 -5.02 -14.20 -22.78
C LEU A 628 -6.50 -14.15 -22.39
N ASP A 629 -6.78 -14.08 -21.10
CA ASP A 629 -8.10 -13.91 -20.45
C ASP A 629 -8.92 -12.81 -21.09
N ARG A 630 -8.29 -11.70 -21.47
CA ARG A 630 -8.98 -10.58 -22.09
C ARG A 630 -9.72 -10.96 -23.38
N MET A 631 -9.24 -11.96 -24.11
CA MET A 631 -9.95 -12.45 -25.31
C MET A 631 -11.37 -12.91 -24.99
N PHE A 632 -11.56 -13.49 -23.79
CA PHE A 632 -12.83 -14.01 -23.32
C PHE A 632 -13.63 -12.97 -22.53
N PHE A 633 -13.02 -12.24 -21.61
CA PHE A 633 -13.70 -11.22 -20.81
C PHE A 633 -14.29 -10.08 -21.65
N ASP A 634 -13.53 -9.62 -22.63
CA ASP A 634 -13.95 -8.54 -23.52
C ASP A 634 -14.75 -9.05 -24.74
N ASN A 635 -15.05 -10.36 -24.81
CA ASN A 635 -15.74 -11.04 -25.91
C ASN A 635 -15.09 -10.79 -27.30
N LEU A 636 -13.77 -10.74 -27.35
CA LEU A 636 -13.02 -10.48 -28.58
C LEU A 636 -12.98 -11.69 -29.52
N VAL A 637 -13.32 -12.86 -29.03
CA VAL A 637 -13.36 -14.13 -29.76
C VAL A 637 -14.77 -14.71 -29.84
N ASP A 638 -15.04 -15.42 -30.91
CA ASP A 638 -16.27 -16.20 -31.16
C ASP A 638 -15.91 -17.65 -31.45
N ALA A 639 -16.49 -18.57 -30.69
CA ALA A 639 -16.08 -19.96 -30.75
C ALA A 639 -16.34 -20.63 -32.10
N LYS A 640 -17.33 -20.18 -32.90
CA LYS A 640 -17.60 -20.72 -34.24
C LYS A 640 -16.67 -20.10 -35.28
N ARG A 641 -16.56 -18.78 -35.27
CA ARG A 641 -15.72 -18.04 -36.21
C ARG A 641 -14.22 -18.30 -36.00
N ASP A 642 -13.79 -18.43 -34.75
CA ASP A 642 -12.39 -18.48 -34.34
C ASP A 642 -11.98 -19.87 -33.86
N TYR A 643 -12.75 -20.91 -34.23
CA TYR A 643 -12.58 -22.29 -33.72
C TYR A 643 -11.15 -22.82 -33.83
N GLU A 644 -10.54 -22.74 -35.03
CA GLU A 644 -9.18 -23.23 -35.28
C GLU A 644 -8.15 -22.46 -34.39
N PHE A 645 -8.29 -21.17 -34.35
CA PHE A 645 -7.44 -20.32 -33.50
C PHE A 645 -7.56 -20.67 -32.00
N LEU A 646 -8.78 -20.83 -31.50
CA LEU A 646 -9.04 -21.21 -30.10
C LEU A 646 -8.54 -22.63 -29.81
N SER A 647 -8.72 -23.59 -30.75
CA SER A 647 -8.20 -24.95 -30.60
C SER A 647 -6.68 -24.97 -30.41
N GLU A 648 -5.95 -24.13 -31.15
CA GLU A 648 -4.49 -23.99 -30.99
C GLU A 648 -4.10 -23.37 -29.63
N ILE A 649 -4.86 -22.42 -29.16
CA ILE A 649 -4.64 -21.79 -27.81
C ILE A 649 -4.95 -22.79 -26.70
N MET A 650 -6.04 -23.59 -26.81
CA MET A 650 -6.41 -24.60 -25.81
C MET A 650 -5.34 -25.69 -25.65
N LYS A 651 -4.62 -26.00 -26.72
CA LYS A 651 -3.53 -27.00 -26.73
C LYS A 651 -2.17 -26.44 -26.30
N SER A 652 -2.06 -25.14 -26.06
CA SER A 652 -0.80 -24.45 -25.77
C SER A 652 -0.44 -24.48 -24.29
N LYS A 653 0.80 -24.08 -23.97
CA LYS A 653 1.24 -23.89 -22.58
C LYS A 653 0.50 -22.76 -21.88
N SER A 654 -0.03 -21.79 -22.61
CA SER A 654 -0.83 -20.68 -22.05
C SER A 654 -2.26 -21.09 -21.69
N SER A 655 -2.70 -22.29 -22.01
CA SER A 655 -4.04 -22.81 -21.71
C SER A 655 -4.37 -22.77 -20.20
N LYS A 656 -3.38 -23.00 -19.34
CA LYS A 656 -3.55 -22.89 -17.87
C LYS A 656 -4.01 -21.51 -17.41
N ASN A 657 -3.66 -20.46 -18.13
CA ASN A 657 -3.95 -19.07 -17.77
C ASN A 657 -5.37 -18.65 -18.14
N ILE A 658 -6.02 -19.35 -19.09
CA ILE A 658 -7.32 -18.96 -19.64
C ILE A 658 -8.50 -19.77 -19.08
N VAL A 659 -8.28 -20.77 -18.24
CA VAL A 659 -9.33 -21.67 -17.75
C VAL A 659 -10.49 -20.91 -17.11
N TYR A 660 -10.18 -20.00 -16.21
CA TYR A 660 -11.20 -19.23 -15.49
C TYR A 660 -12.01 -18.32 -16.42
N SER A 661 -11.34 -17.57 -17.28
CA SER A 661 -11.99 -16.66 -18.23
C SER A 661 -12.81 -17.40 -19.27
N PHE A 662 -12.34 -18.57 -19.70
CA PHE A 662 -13.09 -19.43 -20.62
C PHE A 662 -14.38 -19.98 -19.97
N ILE A 663 -14.34 -20.38 -18.70
CA ILE A 663 -15.55 -20.77 -17.96
C ILE A 663 -16.55 -19.62 -17.92
N GLN A 664 -16.08 -18.42 -17.53
CA GLN A 664 -16.94 -17.23 -17.49
C GLN A 664 -17.52 -16.88 -18.86
N PHE A 665 -16.74 -17.07 -19.91
CA PHE A 665 -17.22 -16.91 -21.30
C PHE A 665 -18.31 -17.94 -21.64
N LEU A 666 -18.14 -19.22 -21.28
CA LEU A 666 -19.14 -20.26 -21.50
C LEU A 666 -20.43 -19.95 -20.71
N GLU A 667 -20.33 -19.62 -19.44
CA GLU A 667 -21.50 -19.27 -18.59
C GLU A 667 -22.31 -18.09 -19.16
N LYS A 668 -21.64 -17.15 -19.80
CA LYS A 668 -22.27 -15.95 -20.36
C LYS A 668 -22.83 -16.16 -21.76
N ASN A 669 -22.18 -16.97 -22.59
CA ASN A 669 -22.42 -17.01 -24.02
C ASN A 669 -22.95 -18.37 -24.52
N ALA A 670 -22.79 -19.45 -23.76
CA ALA A 670 -23.22 -20.78 -24.17
C ALA A 670 -24.62 -21.10 -23.65
N TYR A 671 -25.53 -21.49 -24.53
CA TYR A 671 -26.79 -22.09 -24.14
C TYR A 671 -26.61 -23.55 -23.69
N SER A 672 -25.66 -24.25 -24.30
CA SER A 672 -25.22 -25.60 -23.95
C SER A 672 -23.70 -25.70 -24.16
N ILE A 673 -22.96 -26.17 -23.16
CA ILE A 673 -21.49 -26.27 -23.24
C ILE A 673 -21.02 -27.38 -24.17
N LYS A 674 -21.89 -28.33 -24.51
CA LYS A 674 -21.56 -29.37 -25.49
C LYS A 674 -21.21 -28.81 -26.88
N GLU A 675 -21.70 -27.63 -27.25
CA GLU A 675 -21.28 -26.96 -28.50
C GLU A 675 -19.78 -26.64 -28.52
N TYR A 676 -19.14 -26.60 -27.38
CA TYR A 676 -17.72 -26.32 -27.18
C TYR A 676 -16.93 -27.53 -26.70
N ALA A 677 -17.52 -28.75 -26.79
CA ALA A 677 -16.97 -29.98 -26.21
C ALA A 677 -15.50 -30.20 -26.60
N GLU A 678 -15.18 -30.10 -27.89
CA GLU A 678 -13.80 -30.31 -28.37
C GLU A 678 -12.80 -29.29 -27.83
N LEU A 679 -13.22 -28.02 -27.63
CA LEU A 679 -12.37 -27.01 -27.04
C LEU A 679 -12.17 -27.28 -25.54
N ILE A 680 -13.23 -27.69 -24.83
CA ILE A 680 -13.18 -28.05 -23.41
C ILE A 680 -12.26 -29.25 -23.20
N ILE A 681 -12.44 -30.29 -23.99
CA ILE A 681 -11.62 -31.52 -23.91
C ILE A 681 -10.15 -31.19 -24.20
N SER A 682 -9.87 -30.47 -25.31
CA SER A 682 -8.51 -30.07 -25.65
C SER A 682 -7.84 -29.25 -24.57
N LEU A 683 -8.59 -28.34 -23.91
CA LEU A 683 -8.12 -27.55 -22.76
C LEU A 683 -7.76 -28.47 -21.58
N CYS A 684 -8.67 -29.38 -21.22
CA CYS A 684 -8.46 -30.31 -20.11
C CYS A 684 -7.29 -31.27 -20.35
N GLU A 685 -7.19 -31.84 -21.56
CA GLU A 685 -6.07 -32.69 -21.98
C GLU A 685 -4.73 -31.93 -21.84
N SER A 686 -4.67 -30.70 -22.35
CA SER A 686 -3.46 -29.88 -22.31
C SER A 686 -3.02 -29.66 -20.87
N ILE A 687 -3.94 -29.26 -19.98
CA ILE A 687 -3.64 -29.00 -18.57
C ILE A 687 -3.25 -30.27 -17.83
N LEU A 688 -3.94 -31.38 -18.10
CA LEU A 688 -3.62 -32.66 -17.48
C LEU A 688 -2.24 -33.19 -17.92
N ASN A 689 -1.73 -32.78 -19.06
CA ASN A 689 -0.38 -33.13 -19.52
C ASN A 689 0.72 -32.25 -18.89
N MET A 690 0.38 -31.17 -18.21
CA MET A 690 1.34 -30.29 -17.50
C MET A 690 1.87 -30.94 -16.23
N THR A 691 3.05 -30.49 -15.78
CA THR A 691 3.65 -30.92 -14.53
C THR A 691 2.95 -30.25 -13.34
N LEU A 692 3.01 -30.89 -12.16
CA LEU A 692 2.47 -30.28 -10.94
C LEU A 692 3.14 -28.92 -10.59
N GLU A 693 4.37 -28.70 -11.03
CA GLU A 693 5.08 -27.43 -10.83
C GLU A 693 4.50 -26.32 -11.71
N GLU A 694 4.13 -26.63 -12.94
CA GLU A 694 3.47 -25.68 -13.86
C GLU A 694 2.06 -25.32 -13.39
N LEU A 695 1.34 -26.28 -12.82
CA LEU A 695 -0.02 -26.08 -12.30
C LEU A 695 -0.05 -25.36 -10.94
N SER A 696 0.99 -25.51 -10.11
CA SER A 696 1.02 -24.94 -8.77
C SER A 696 0.99 -23.41 -8.73
N LYS A 697 1.32 -22.76 -9.83
CA LYS A 697 1.26 -21.29 -9.98
C LYS A 697 -0.16 -20.76 -10.18
N GLN A 698 -1.14 -21.65 -10.51
CA GLN A 698 -2.52 -21.28 -10.78
C GLN A 698 -3.44 -21.78 -9.67
N TRP A 699 -4.04 -20.84 -8.93
CA TRP A 699 -4.92 -21.19 -7.81
C TRP A 699 -6.26 -21.73 -8.32
N GLY A 700 -6.65 -22.91 -7.83
CA GLY A 700 -7.97 -23.48 -8.09
C GLY A 700 -8.18 -24.11 -9.46
N ILE A 701 -7.13 -24.28 -10.30
CA ILE A 701 -7.25 -24.85 -11.64
C ILE A 701 -7.86 -26.25 -11.62
N GLU A 702 -7.54 -27.07 -10.60
CA GLU A 702 -8.09 -28.41 -10.41
C GLU A 702 -9.63 -28.37 -10.27
N ASN A 703 -10.14 -27.38 -9.54
CA ASN A 703 -11.57 -27.16 -9.36
C ASN A 703 -12.28 -26.79 -10.66
N TYR A 704 -11.66 -25.91 -11.43
CA TYR A 704 -12.23 -25.42 -12.67
C TYR A 704 -12.33 -26.51 -13.72
N ILE A 705 -11.26 -27.33 -13.89
CA ILE A 705 -11.27 -28.45 -14.82
C ILE A 705 -12.27 -29.50 -14.41
N SER A 706 -12.31 -29.86 -13.12
CA SER A 706 -13.26 -30.86 -12.60
C SER A 706 -14.70 -30.44 -12.88
N LYS A 707 -15.04 -29.16 -12.68
CA LYS A 707 -16.37 -28.61 -12.98
C LYS A 707 -16.67 -28.67 -14.47
N LEU A 708 -15.74 -28.30 -15.35
CA LEU A 708 -15.93 -28.32 -16.78
C LEU A 708 -16.22 -29.74 -17.28
N ILE A 709 -15.40 -30.72 -16.89
CA ILE A 709 -15.54 -32.12 -17.29
C ILE A 709 -16.87 -32.66 -16.75
N LEU A 710 -17.21 -32.41 -15.48
CA LEU A 710 -18.46 -32.89 -14.91
C LEU A 710 -19.68 -32.28 -15.59
N SER A 711 -19.67 -30.97 -15.85
CA SER A 711 -20.78 -30.30 -16.55
C SER A 711 -20.96 -30.79 -17.98
N LEU A 712 -19.85 -31.04 -18.69
CA LEU A 712 -19.92 -31.61 -20.06
C LEU A 712 -20.42 -33.03 -20.07
N TYR A 713 -19.99 -33.85 -19.10
CA TYR A 713 -20.50 -35.20 -18.91
C TYR A 713 -22.00 -35.21 -18.61
N ASP A 714 -22.48 -34.37 -17.71
CA ASP A 714 -23.91 -34.29 -17.37
C ASP A 714 -24.80 -33.90 -18.54
N GLU A 715 -24.31 -33.06 -19.47
CA GLU A 715 -25.03 -32.69 -20.67
C GLU A 715 -25.04 -33.79 -21.74
N THR A 716 -24.11 -34.73 -21.72
CA THR A 716 -23.89 -35.71 -22.82
C THR A 716 -24.19 -37.16 -22.43
N CYS A 717 -24.06 -37.56 -21.15
CA CYS A 717 -24.17 -38.93 -20.68
C CYS A 717 -25.55 -39.61 -20.96
N ASN A 718 -26.63 -38.84 -20.92
CA ASN A 718 -27.99 -39.36 -21.14
C ASN A 718 -28.51 -39.16 -22.57
N SER A 719 -27.65 -38.69 -23.50
CA SER A 719 -28.04 -38.47 -24.89
C SER A 719 -28.06 -39.77 -25.67
N ASN A 720 -29.01 -39.87 -26.63
CA ASN A 720 -29.05 -40.96 -27.59
C ASN A 720 -28.20 -40.71 -28.85
N VAL A 721 -27.59 -39.55 -28.95
CA VAL A 721 -26.71 -39.18 -30.08
C VAL A 721 -25.34 -39.82 -29.91
N LEU A 722 -24.84 -40.48 -30.96
CA LEU A 722 -23.58 -41.21 -30.90
C LEU A 722 -22.40 -40.31 -30.52
N LEU A 723 -22.36 -39.10 -31.09
CA LEU A 723 -21.32 -38.12 -30.82
C LEU A 723 -21.32 -37.68 -29.33
N ASP A 724 -22.50 -37.48 -28.74
CA ASP A 724 -22.61 -37.11 -27.32
C ASP A 724 -22.07 -38.25 -26.42
N LYS A 725 -22.29 -39.52 -26.80
CA LYS A 725 -21.76 -40.68 -26.08
C LYS A 725 -20.23 -40.72 -26.12
N GLU A 726 -19.65 -40.50 -27.32
CA GLU A 726 -18.20 -40.43 -27.51
C GLU A 726 -17.58 -39.30 -26.63
N ILE A 727 -18.24 -38.14 -26.54
CA ILE A 727 -17.84 -37.02 -25.65
C ILE A 727 -17.93 -37.45 -24.18
N ALA A 728 -19.01 -38.13 -23.77
CA ALA A 728 -19.18 -38.61 -22.41
C ALA A 728 -18.08 -39.63 -22.03
N GLU A 729 -17.73 -40.57 -22.93
CA GLU A 729 -16.64 -41.52 -22.73
C GLU A 729 -15.29 -40.78 -22.53
N ARG A 730 -14.98 -39.80 -23.37
CA ARG A 730 -13.77 -38.96 -23.22
C ARG A 730 -13.76 -38.17 -21.92
N CYS A 731 -14.89 -37.71 -21.43
CA CYS A 731 -14.99 -37.07 -20.12
C CYS A 731 -14.63 -38.03 -18.98
N LEU A 732 -15.05 -39.31 -19.07
CA LEU A 732 -14.68 -40.33 -18.09
C LEU A 732 -13.20 -40.67 -18.13
N ASP A 733 -12.60 -40.78 -19.33
CA ASP A 733 -11.16 -40.99 -19.48
C ASP A 733 -10.35 -39.86 -18.82
N LEU A 734 -10.76 -38.59 -19.03
CA LEU A 734 -10.13 -37.43 -18.39
C LEU A 734 -10.31 -37.47 -16.88
N TRP A 735 -11.49 -37.91 -16.38
CA TRP A 735 -11.75 -38.06 -14.98
C TRP A 735 -10.84 -39.10 -14.32
N ASP A 736 -10.59 -40.21 -14.98
CA ASP A 736 -9.67 -41.25 -14.54
C ASP A 736 -8.23 -40.73 -14.46
N VAL A 737 -7.78 -39.99 -15.46
CA VAL A 737 -6.46 -39.31 -15.43
C VAL A 737 -6.33 -38.32 -14.26
N MET A 738 -7.39 -37.56 -13.97
CA MET A 738 -7.42 -36.64 -12.82
C MET A 738 -7.34 -37.39 -11.49
N PHE A 739 -8.02 -38.54 -11.40
CA PHE A 739 -7.99 -39.42 -10.23
C PHE A 739 -6.59 -39.99 -10.00
N GLU A 740 -5.92 -40.47 -11.04
CA GLU A 740 -4.54 -40.99 -11.01
C GLU A 740 -3.56 -39.88 -10.55
N LYS A 741 -3.74 -38.67 -11.04
CA LYS A 741 -2.92 -37.50 -10.66
C LYS A 741 -3.24 -36.96 -9.31
N GLN A 742 -4.18 -37.55 -8.58
CA GLN A 742 -4.55 -37.21 -7.20
C GLN A 742 -5.12 -35.78 -7.03
N PHE A 743 -5.87 -35.30 -8.00
CA PHE A 743 -6.59 -34.04 -7.86
C PHE A 743 -7.60 -34.13 -6.72
N GLY A 744 -7.40 -33.34 -5.66
CA GLY A 744 -8.10 -33.50 -4.38
C GLY A 744 -9.63 -33.43 -4.48
N GLN A 745 -10.15 -32.64 -5.39
CA GLN A 745 -11.60 -32.51 -5.60
C GLN A 745 -12.24 -33.70 -6.32
N VAL A 746 -11.51 -34.36 -7.20
CA VAL A 746 -12.02 -35.54 -7.92
C VAL A 746 -12.30 -36.68 -6.95
N ARG A 747 -11.44 -36.87 -5.94
CA ARG A 747 -11.66 -37.85 -4.88
C ARG A 747 -12.88 -37.55 -4.03
N GLU A 748 -13.07 -36.27 -3.66
CA GLU A 748 -14.23 -35.86 -2.86
C GLU A 748 -15.53 -35.97 -3.65
N LEU A 749 -15.55 -35.55 -4.91
CA LEU A 749 -16.70 -35.69 -5.80
C LEU A 749 -17.01 -37.16 -6.11
N SER A 750 -16.01 -38.00 -6.36
CA SER A 750 -16.19 -39.44 -6.56
C SER A 750 -16.79 -40.12 -5.34
N ARG A 751 -16.36 -39.74 -4.11
CA ARG A 751 -16.95 -40.21 -2.86
C ARG A 751 -18.43 -39.79 -2.74
N GLN A 752 -18.76 -38.54 -3.02
CA GLN A 752 -20.13 -38.02 -2.99
C GLN A 752 -21.05 -38.70 -4.02
N LEU A 753 -20.53 -39.06 -5.20
CA LEU A 753 -21.27 -39.82 -6.21
C LEU A 753 -21.51 -41.27 -5.79
N MET A 754 -20.56 -41.89 -5.08
CA MET A 754 -20.73 -43.26 -4.53
C MET A 754 -21.68 -43.33 -3.34
N GLU A 755 -21.83 -42.22 -2.60
CA GLU A 755 -22.73 -42.10 -1.44
C GLU A 755 -24.19 -41.77 -1.83
N ARG A 756 -24.45 -41.38 -3.09
CA ARG A 756 -25.79 -41.19 -3.70
C ARG A 756 -26.29 -42.47 -4.34
#